data_68820e6b81e281ddea887590863df207
#
_entry.id   68820e6b81e281ddea887590863df207
#
_cell.length_a   1.000
_cell.length_b   1.000
_cell.length_c   1.000
_cell.angle_alpha   90.00
_cell.angle_beta   90.00
_cell.angle_gamma   90.00
#
_symmetry.space_group_name_H-M   'P 1'
#
loop_
_entity.id
_entity.type
_entity.pdbx_description
1 polymer ?
#
loop_
_entity_poly.entity_id
_entity_poly.type
_entity_poly.pdbx_seq_one_letter_code
_entity_poly.pdbx_strand_id
1 'polypeptide(L)'
;MASYFEDNDDLRFYFDDGVDWAALAEVTEYGFRTADGFKTGAEALVFYREVAELVGTLAAEEVAPRAAQIDREGVHLEGGEVVSGPAMEAACAALRRAELQKLTLPRELGGLNAPLLLYFFTDELIARGDVAVMTQHSFYGGMAMAMVAFSVQEGTTTFDPETARISETRFAAAIDEIVRGEAWGSMDITEPDAGSDMAALRARGEQDEAGNWFVSGQKIFITSGHGKYHFVIARTEPAGAPDDPFAGLGGLSMFLVPAYEDRPDGTRRRIVTVERVEEKLGHHGSVAAAVSFDRAPAQLIGKRGEGFKYMLVLMNNARVGVGFECIGLCEAAHRQARAYAEQRRSMGKPIARHEMIADYLDEMATDIQALRALAVTASFHEEMAQKLALLERFAPRATAREQEMFARDLPRHRRRARRLTPLLKYLAAEKAVEITRRNLQIHGGVGYTRDYPAEKLLRDALVMPIYEGTSQIQALMAMKDTLGGILKRPRAFVQKLGQARWRSVSARDGLERRVARLQALSLSAQQHLVTRTAADKLRSLGDVPVQGWRKALTKEWDPKRDFALAMLHAERLIRILADEAVAELLLEQATAHPQRRDLLERWLDRAEPRVRSLHEEITTTGERLLARISPAAPPAPSATGTPGTIAAE
;
A
#
# COMPACT_ATOMS: atom_id res chain seq x y z
N MET A 1 32.19 9.73 0.59
CA MET A 1 30.83 10.16 0.21
C MET A 1 29.85 9.59 1.22
N ALA A 2 28.86 10.35 1.63
CA ALA A 2 27.80 9.85 2.51
C ALA A 2 26.87 8.94 1.68
N SER A 3 26.52 7.76 2.19
CA SER A 3 25.60 6.86 1.51
C SER A 3 24.60 6.28 2.50
N TYR A 4 23.32 6.44 2.21
CA TYR A 4 22.23 5.91 3.02
C TYR A 4 22.07 4.38 2.91
N PHE A 5 22.68 3.78 1.92
CA PHE A 5 22.78 2.33 1.81
C PHE A 5 23.91 1.79 2.69
N GLU A 6 25.11 2.39 2.59
CA GLU A 6 26.31 1.92 3.29
C GLU A 6 26.22 2.11 4.82
N ASP A 7 25.50 3.12 5.30
CA ASP A 7 25.34 3.37 6.73
C ASP A 7 24.20 2.57 7.39
N ASN A 8 23.59 1.61 6.66
CA ASN A 8 22.42 0.86 7.12
C ASN A 8 22.63 -0.66 7.07
N ASP A 9 23.16 -1.22 8.15
CA ASP A 9 23.45 -2.66 8.27
C ASP A 9 22.21 -3.54 8.09
N ASP A 10 21.02 -3.09 8.57
CA ASP A 10 19.79 -3.84 8.43
C ASP A 10 19.30 -3.87 6.97
N LEU A 11 19.49 -2.78 6.21
CA LEU A 11 19.19 -2.75 4.79
C LEU A 11 20.14 -3.66 4.00
N ARG A 12 21.45 -3.58 4.29
CA ARG A 12 22.48 -4.45 3.66
C ARG A 12 22.23 -5.93 3.90
N PHE A 13 21.74 -6.30 5.10
CA PHE A 13 21.35 -7.69 5.39
C PHE A 13 20.41 -8.28 4.34
N TYR A 14 19.48 -7.50 3.78
CA TYR A 14 18.55 -7.98 2.74
C TYR A 14 19.22 -8.16 1.38
N PHE A 15 20.34 -7.51 1.12
CA PHE A 15 21.14 -7.75 -0.07
C PHE A 15 22.10 -8.93 0.10
N ASP A 16 22.58 -9.16 1.32
CA ASP A 16 23.54 -10.22 1.62
C ASP A 16 22.85 -11.58 1.81
N ASP A 17 21.81 -11.63 2.64
CA ASP A 17 21.24 -12.89 3.15
C ASP A 17 19.71 -12.91 3.18
N GLY A 18 19.06 -11.75 3.32
CA GLY A 18 17.64 -11.66 3.70
C GLY A 18 16.64 -11.86 2.55
N VAL A 19 17.09 -11.90 1.28
CA VAL A 19 16.27 -12.06 0.07
C VAL A 19 16.85 -13.11 -0.85
N ASP A 20 16.01 -13.97 -1.37
CA ASP A 20 16.39 -14.90 -2.45
C ASP A 20 16.40 -14.13 -3.80
N TRP A 21 17.47 -13.33 -3.98
CA TRP A 21 17.69 -12.56 -5.20
C TRP A 21 17.88 -13.45 -6.44
N ALA A 22 18.41 -14.66 -6.26
CA ALA A 22 18.61 -15.58 -7.38
C ALA A 22 17.27 -16.04 -7.96
N ALA A 23 16.32 -16.44 -7.11
CA ALA A 23 14.98 -16.80 -7.55
C ALA A 23 14.24 -15.61 -8.16
N LEU A 24 14.37 -14.41 -7.59
CA LEU A 24 13.75 -13.20 -8.12
C LEU A 24 14.35 -12.78 -9.47
N ALA A 25 15.67 -12.86 -9.62
CA ALA A 25 16.35 -12.59 -10.89
C ALA A 25 15.96 -13.61 -11.97
N GLU A 26 15.84 -14.91 -11.62
CA GLU A 26 15.43 -15.95 -12.57
C GLU A 26 14.05 -15.62 -13.19
N VAL A 27 13.06 -15.24 -12.39
CA VAL A 27 11.73 -14.89 -12.93
C VAL A 27 11.73 -13.54 -13.63
N THR A 28 12.54 -12.58 -13.20
CA THR A 28 12.67 -11.24 -13.81
C THR A 28 13.33 -11.33 -15.19
N GLU A 29 14.35 -12.18 -15.33
CA GLU A 29 15.06 -12.43 -16.58
C GLU A 29 14.43 -13.55 -17.43
N TYR A 30 13.17 -13.88 -17.17
CA TYR A 30 12.44 -14.89 -17.92
C TYR A 30 13.16 -16.24 -17.99
N GLY A 31 13.68 -16.73 -16.87
CA GLY A 31 14.51 -17.94 -16.79
C GLY A 31 15.88 -17.76 -17.43
N PHE A 32 16.43 -16.55 -17.41
CA PHE A 32 17.69 -16.15 -18.03
C PHE A 32 17.76 -16.36 -19.55
N ARG A 33 16.59 -16.28 -20.22
CA ARG A 33 16.47 -16.50 -21.67
C ARG A 33 16.71 -15.25 -22.52
N THR A 34 16.64 -14.05 -21.91
CA THR A 34 16.86 -12.79 -22.61
C THR A 34 18.29 -12.68 -23.12
N ALA A 35 18.46 -12.26 -24.38
CA ALA A 35 19.78 -12.21 -25.01
C ALA A 35 20.72 -11.19 -24.33
N ASP A 36 20.18 -10.04 -23.99
CA ASP A 36 20.84 -8.87 -23.39
C ASP A 36 20.61 -8.72 -21.86
N GLY A 37 19.98 -9.74 -21.24
CA GLY A 37 19.76 -9.81 -19.80
C GLY A 37 20.89 -10.50 -19.05
N PHE A 38 20.83 -10.44 -17.73
CA PHE A 38 21.71 -11.18 -16.84
C PHE A 38 21.59 -12.69 -17.10
N LYS A 39 22.70 -13.41 -16.92
CA LYS A 39 22.76 -14.86 -17.15
C LYS A 39 22.70 -15.66 -15.86
N THR A 40 22.91 -15.01 -14.73
CA THR A 40 22.86 -15.62 -13.39
C THR A 40 22.29 -14.64 -12.36
N GLY A 41 21.75 -15.19 -11.27
CA GLY A 41 21.32 -14.37 -10.14
C GLY A 41 22.48 -13.61 -9.47
N ALA A 42 23.69 -14.18 -9.48
CA ALA A 42 24.87 -13.51 -8.93
C ALA A 42 25.25 -12.25 -9.74
N GLU A 43 25.22 -12.36 -11.08
CA GLU A 43 25.45 -11.20 -11.96
C GLU A 43 24.41 -10.09 -11.75
N ALA A 44 23.12 -10.48 -11.65
CA ALA A 44 22.03 -9.55 -11.38
C ALA A 44 22.20 -8.86 -10.01
N LEU A 45 22.61 -9.59 -8.98
CA LEU A 45 22.78 -9.04 -7.63
C LEU A 45 23.90 -7.99 -7.55
N VAL A 46 24.99 -8.15 -8.33
CA VAL A 46 26.02 -7.11 -8.42
C VAL A 46 25.41 -5.80 -8.90
N PHE A 47 24.67 -5.83 -9.99
CA PHE A 47 23.98 -4.65 -10.52
C PHE A 47 22.96 -4.07 -9.52
N TYR A 48 22.17 -4.92 -8.85
CA TYR A 48 21.17 -4.44 -7.87
C TYR A 48 21.82 -3.72 -6.69
N ARG A 49 22.99 -4.19 -6.26
CA ARG A 49 23.77 -3.55 -5.21
C ARG A 49 24.34 -2.20 -5.66
N GLU A 50 24.94 -2.14 -6.86
CA GLU A 50 25.43 -0.89 -7.45
C GLU A 50 24.33 0.18 -7.55
N VAL A 51 23.12 -0.21 -7.94
CA VAL A 51 21.96 0.70 -7.96
C VAL A 51 21.63 1.20 -6.54
N ALA A 52 21.60 0.31 -5.54
CA ALA A 52 21.29 0.71 -4.17
C ALA A 52 22.36 1.65 -3.58
N GLU A 53 23.64 1.41 -3.87
CA GLU A 53 24.79 2.27 -3.49
C GLU A 53 24.68 3.66 -4.15
N LEU A 54 24.41 3.69 -5.46
CA LEU A 54 24.21 4.93 -6.21
C LEU A 54 23.04 5.75 -5.63
N VAL A 55 21.88 5.12 -5.45
CA VAL A 55 20.71 5.82 -4.92
C VAL A 55 20.90 6.25 -3.47
N GLY A 56 21.57 5.43 -2.66
CA GLY A 56 21.95 5.80 -1.29
C GLY A 56 22.83 7.06 -1.23
N THR A 57 23.73 7.20 -2.18
CA THR A 57 24.59 8.38 -2.33
C THR A 57 23.79 9.59 -2.82
N LEU A 58 22.98 9.43 -3.87
CA LEU A 58 22.12 10.51 -4.40
C LEU A 58 21.14 11.01 -3.35
N ALA A 59 20.51 10.13 -2.58
CA ALA A 59 19.59 10.50 -1.51
C ALA A 59 20.30 11.33 -0.43
N ALA A 60 21.53 10.96 -0.05
CA ALA A 60 22.29 11.65 0.98
C ALA A 60 22.88 12.99 0.51
N GLU A 61 23.34 13.09 -0.74
CA GLU A 61 24.08 14.26 -1.24
C GLU A 61 23.23 15.22 -2.08
N GLU A 62 22.21 14.72 -2.78
CA GLU A 62 21.38 15.53 -3.67
C GLU A 62 19.96 15.78 -3.14
N VAL A 63 19.36 14.84 -2.41
CA VAL A 63 17.98 14.98 -1.93
C VAL A 63 17.93 15.59 -0.53
N ALA A 64 18.56 14.96 0.46
CA ALA A 64 18.46 15.37 1.86
C ALA A 64 18.90 16.83 2.13
N PRO A 65 19.98 17.37 1.53
CA PRO A 65 20.36 18.76 1.76
C PRO A 65 19.32 19.77 1.28
N ARG A 66 18.44 19.38 0.36
CA ARG A 66 17.39 20.23 -0.21
C ARG A 66 16.05 20.14 0.52
N ALA A 67 15.85 19.12 1.37
CA ALA A 67 14.56 18.82 1.99
C ALA A 67 13.91 20.00 2.72
N ALA A 68 14.68 20.75 3.51
CA ALA A 68 14.17 21.92 4.22
C ALA A 68 13.82 23.08 3.28
N GLN A 69 14.51 23.23 2.17
CA GLN A 69 14.20 24.24 1.15
C GLN A 69 12.96 23.83 0.34
N ILE A 70 12.84 22.57 -0.06
CA ILE A 70 11.66 21.99 -0.71
C ILE A 70 10.40 22.24 0.12
N ASP A 71 10.46 21.99 1.43
CA ASP A 71 9.32 22.23 2.33
C ASP A 71 8.92 23.72 2.41
N ARG A 72 9.89 24.64 2.31
CA ARG A 72 9.62 26.09 2.34
C ARG A 72 9.12 26.64 1.01
N GLU A 73 9.68 26.18 -0.10
CA GLU A 73 9.29 26.60 -1.45
C GLU A 73 7.89 26.08 -1.80
N GLY A 74 7.62 24.81 -1.48
CA GLY A 74 6.34 24.18 -1.79
C GLY A 74 6.05 24.12 -3.29
N VAL A 75 4.75 24.09 -3.60
CA VAL A 75 4.22 24.09 -4.97
C VAL A 75 3.07 25.08 -5.07
N HIS A 76 2.90 25.72 -6.22
CA HIS A 76 1.83 26.68 -6.45
C HIS A 76 1.31 26.62 -7.88
N LEU A 77 0.16 27.24 -8.12
CA LEU A 77 -0.46 27.36 -9.44
C LEU A 77 -0.20 28.76 -10.01
N GLU A 78 0.40 28.83 -11.20
CA GLU A 78 0.66 30.09 -11.91
C GLU A 78 0.24 29.94 -13.37
N GLY A 79 -0.63 30.85 -13.86
CA GLY A 79 -1.10 30.81 -15.24
C GLY A 79 -1.83 29.53 -15.65
N GLY A 80 -2.37 28.77 -14.68
CA GLY A 80 -3.02 27.47 -14.92
C GLY A 80 -2.05 26.28 -14.96
N GLU A 81 -0.75 26.51 -14.77
CA GLU A 81 0.29 25.49 -14.67
C GLU A 81 0.80 25.37 -13.22
N VAL A 82 1.16 24.15 -12.83
CA VAL A 82 1.79 23.91 -11.52
C VAL A 82 3.27 24.20 -11.60
N VAL A 83 3.75 25.00 -10.66
CA VAL A 83 5.16 25.37 -10.54
C VAL A 83 5.72 24.77 -9.26
N SER A 84 6.76 23.96 -9.40
CA SER A 84 7.56 23.43 -8.29
C SER A 84 8.71 24.37 -7.95
N GLY A 85 9.17 24.35 -6.69
CA GLY A 85 10.34 25.13 -6.29
C GLY A 85 11.65 24.61 -6.93
N PRO A 86 12.66 25.49 -7.12
CA PRO A 86 13.95 25.14 -7.72
C PRO A 86 14.68 23.98 -7.00
N ALA A 87 14.52 23.86 -5.69
CA ALA A 87 15.13 22.78 -4.93
C ALA A 87 14.52 21.42 -5.28
N MET A 88 13.20 21.35 -5.49
CA MET A 88 12.49 20.15 -5.93
C MET A 88 12.93 19.76 -7.33
N GLU A 89 12.96 20.73 -8.27
CA GLU A 89 13.41 20.48 -9.64
C GLU A 89 14.85 19.96 -9.71
N ALA A 90 15.76 20.51 -8.91
CA ALA A 90 17.15 20.08 -8.85
C ALA A 90 17.27 18.64 -8.31
N ALA A 91 16.53 18.26 -7.26
CA ALA A 91 16.51 16.91 -6.71
C ALA A 91 15.95 15.90 -7.73
N CYS A 92 14.80 16.19 -8.34
CA CYS A 92 14.22 15.35 -9.38
C CYS A 92 15.12 15.21 -10.61
N ALA A 93 15.79 16.30 -11.02
CA ALA A 93 16.73 16.26 -12.14
C ALA A 93 17.95 15.37 -11.83
N ALA A 94 18.43 15.33 -10.59
CA ALA A 94 19.52 14.42 -10.19
C ALA A 94 19.11 12.94 -10.35
N LEU A 95 17.90 12.57 -9.89
CA LEU A 95 17.36 11.23 -10.05
C LEU A 95 17.13 10.85 -11.53
N ARG A 96 16.62 11.79 -12.35
CA ARG A 96 16.44 11.58 -13.80
C ARG A 96 17.76 11.41 -14.53
N ARG A 97 18.81 12.17 -14.19
CA ARG A 97 20.16 11.97 -14.76
C ARG A 97 20.75 10.60 -14.44
N ALA A 98 20.38 10.02 -13.31
CA ALA A 98 20.73 8.65 -12.95
C ALA A 98 19.79 7.60 -13.57
N GLU A 99 18.86 8.02 -14.43
CA GLU A 99 17.94 7.18 -15.19
C GLU A 99 17.02 6.29 -14.34
N LEU A 100 16.74 6.68 -13.08
CA LEU A 100 15.97 5.88 -12.13
C LEU A 100 14.49 5.74 -12.53
N GLN A 101 13.95 6.66 -13.33
CA GLN A 101 12.56 6.59 -13.83
C GLN A 101 12.31 5.36 -14.73
N LYS A 102 13.35 4.74 -15.26
CA LYS A 102 13.24 3.57 -16.16
C LYS A 102 13.68 2.25 -15.51
N LEU A 103 14.00 2.26 -14.21
CA LEU A 103 14.63 1.14 -13.49
C LEU A 103 13.90 -0.20 -13.69
N THR A 104 12.57 -0.21 -13.53
CA THR A 104 11.76 -1.44 -13.57
C THR A 104 11.18 -1.79 -14.94
N LEU A 105 11.30 -0.89 -15.90
CA LEU A 105 10.73 -1.10 -17.23
C LEU A 105 11.51 -2.15 -18.02
N PRO A 106 10.83 -2.94 -18.90
CA PRO A 106 11.49 -3.86 -19.80
C PRO A 106 12.57 -3.19 -20.66
N ARG A 107 13.67 -3.89 -20.95
CA ARG A 107 14.80 -3.34 -21.74
C ARG A 107 14.38 -2.92 -23.13
N GLU A 108 13.54 -3.71 -23.81
CA GLU A 108 13.01 -3.40 -25.13
C GLU A 108 12.12 -2.14 -25.18
N LEU A 109 11.66 -1.67 -24.03
CA LEU A 109 10.97 -0.39 -23.86
C LEU A 109 11.88 0.71 -23.30
N GLY A 110 13.20 0.51 -23.37
CA GLY A 110 14.20 1.46 -22.93
C GLY A 110 14.52 1.42 -21.43
N GLY A 111 14.02 0.43 -20.69
CA GLY A 111 14.24 0.26 -19.26
C GLY A 111 15.44 -0.57 -18.89
N LEU A 112 15.62 -0.82 -17.58
CA LEU A 112 16.71 -1.61 -17.02
C LEU A 112 16.28 -3.02 -16.56
N ASN A 113 14.98 -3.31 -16.61
CA ASN A 113 14.35 -4.57 -16.20
C ASN A 113 14.72 -5.01 -14.77
N ALA A 114 14.92 -4.06 -13.86
CA ALA A 114 15.18 -4.38 -12.46
C ALA A 114 13.90 -4.87 -11.77
N PRO A 115 14.03 -5.71 -10.72
CA PRO A 115 12.88 -6.13 -9.94
C PRO A 115 12.23 -4.97 -9.19
N LEU A 116 10.93 -5.07 -8.99
CA LEU A 116 10.13 -4.08 -8.26
C LEU A 116 10.57 -3.95 -6.79
N LEU A 117 11.06 -5.05 -6.18
CA LEU A 117 11.63 -5.02 -4.84
C LEU A 117 12.86 -4.09 -4.77
N LEU A 118 13.74 -4.10 -5.79
CA LEU A 118 14.85 -3.15 -5.85
C LEU A 118 14.35 -1.70 -5.94
N TYR A 119 13.34 -1.45 -6.76
CA TYR A 119 12.71 -0.14 -6.88
C TYR A 119 12.19 0.33 -5.51
N PHE A 120 11.51 -0.51 -4.75
CA PHE A 120 11.05 -0.14 -3.40
C PHE A 120 12.18 0.12 -2.41
N PHE A 121 13.31 -0.56 -2.52
CA PHE A 121 14.49 -0.18 -1.74
C PHE A 121 15.03 1.20 -2.15
N THR A 122 14.98 1.55 -3.43
CA THR A 122 15.35 2.91 -3.87
C THR A 122 14.37 3.96 -3.34
N ASP A 123 13.08 3.65 -3.28
CA ASP A 123 12.05 4.51 -2.68
C ASP A 123 12.31 4.75 -1.18
N GLU A 124 12.69 3.72 -0.42
CA GLU A 124 13.10 3.87 0.99
C GLU A 124 14.28 4.84 1.15
N LEU A 125 15.32 4.67 0.33
CA LEU A 125 16.51 5.51 0.37
C LEU A 125 16.20 6.96 0.02
N ILE A 126 15.41 7.21 -1.03
CA ILE A 126 14.98 8.57 -1.43
C ILE A 126 14.08 9.18 -0.35
N ALA A 127 13.13 8.43 0.18
CA ALA A 127 12.21 8.89 1.24
C ALA A 127 12.94 9.24 2.54
N ARG A 128 14.06 8.57 2.86
CA ARG A 128 14.95 8.96 3.96
C ARG A 128 15.56 10.35 3.72
N GLY A 129 15.78 10.74 2.48
CA GLY A 129 16.21 12.09 2.11
C GLY A 129 15.06 13.09 2.17
N ASP A 130 13.98 12.81 1.44
CA ASP A 130 12.76 13.60 1.41
C ASP A 130 11.59 12.82 0.78
N VAL A 131 10.49 12.70 1.51
CA VAL A 131 9.31 11.95 1.04
C VAL A 131 8.58 12.62 -0.13
N ALA A 132 8.62 13.96 -0.25
CA ALA A 132 7.98 14.65 -1.36
C ALA A 132 8.72 14.39 -2.68
N VAL A 133 10.07 14.30 -2.64
CA VAL A 133 10.91 13.92 -3.79
C VAL A 133 10.63 12.47 -4.20
N MET A 134 10.59 11.56 -3.23
CA MET A 134 10.25 10.16 -3.48
C MET A 134 8.86 10.04 -4.13
N THR A 135 7.86 10.70 -3.58
CA THR A 135 6.49 10.69 -4.11
C THR A 135 6.46 11.19 -5.56
N GLN A 136 7.10 12.33 -5.88
CA GLN A 136 7.14 12.82 -7.26
C GLN A 136 7.87 11.85 -8.20
N HIS A 137 9.00 11.27 -7.75
CA HIS A 137 9.78 10.32 -8.54
C HIS A 137 8.96 9.06 -8.89
N SER A 138 8.16 8.55 -7.96
CA SER A 138 7.39 7.31 -8.15
C SER A 138 6.34 7.41 -9.26
N PHE A 139 5.87 8.61 -9.60
CA PHE A 139 4.89 8.84 -10.67
C PHE A 139 5.48 8.88 -12.09
N TYR A 140 6.78 8.66 -12.26
CA TYR A 140 7.40 8.38 -13.56
C TYR A 140 7.35 6.86 -13.84
N GLY A 141 8.28 6.10 -13.32
CA GLY A 141 8.42 4.67 -13.60
C GLY A 141 7.19 3.85 -13.19
N GLY A 142 6.54 4.20 -12.07
CA GLY A 142 5.32 3.53 -11.62
C GLY A 142 4.17 3.63 -12.61
N MET A 143 3.99 4.80 -13.25
CA MET A 143 2.95 4.99 -14.26
C MET A 143 3.24 4.25 -15.56
N ALA A 144 4.50 4.25 -16.00
CA ALA A 144 4.91 3.48 -17.19
C ALA A 144 4.76 1.97 -16.97
N MET A 145 5.12 1.45 -15.78
CA MET A 145 4.87 0.06 -15.41
C MET A 145 3.38 -0.29 -15.38
N ALA A 146 2.54 0.63 -14.94
CA ALA A 146 1.09 0.46 -15.00
C ALA A 146 0.59 0.34 -16.45
N MET A 147 1.10 1.16 -17.37
CA MET A 147 0.78 1.07 -18.80
C MET A 147 1.15 -0.29 -19.37
N VAL A 148 2.35 -0.80 -19.05
CA VAL A 148 2.77 -2.16 -19.44
C VAL A 148 1.82 -3.21 -18.88
N ALA A 149 1.53 -3.16 -17.57
CA ALA A 149 0.66 -4.12 -16.90
C ALA A 149 -0.76 -4.12 -17.48
N PHE A 150 -1.31 -2.94 -17.77
CA PHE A 150 -2.64 -2.81 -18.38
C PHE A 150 -2.67 -3.35 -19.80
N SER A 151 -1.70 -3.01 -20.64
CA SER A 151 -1.57 -3.52 -21.99
C SER A 151 -1.43 -5.05 -22.02
N VAL A 152 -0.64 -5.62 -21.11
CA VAL A 152 -0.55 -7.07 -20.91
C VAL A 152 -1.91 -7.66 -20.53
N GLN A 153 -2.61 -7.06 -19.56
CA GLN A 153 -3.89 -7.56 -19.08
C GLN A 153 -5.00 -7.49 -20.14
N GLU A 154 -5.01 -6.44 -20.96
CA GLU A 154 -5.91 -6.26 -22.11
C GLU A 154 -5.64 -7.27 -23.23
N GLY A 155 -4.41 -7.77 -23.32
CA GLY A 155 -3.94 -8.59 -24.43
C GLY A 155 -3.47 -7.77 -25.64
N THR A 156 -3.11 -6.51 -25.44
CA THR A 156 -2.57 -5.59 -26.46
C THR A 156 -1.04 -5.51 -26.44
N THR A 157 -0.39 -6.32 -25.63
CA THR A 157 1.06 -6.54 -25.65
C THR A 157 1.35 -7.87 -26.35
N THR A 158 2.20 -7.82 -27.36
CA THR A 158 2.74 -9.00 -28.04
C THR A 158 4.09 -9.36 -27.44
N PHE A 159 4.23 -10.60 -27.01
CA PHE A 159 5.45 -11.13 -26.41
C PHE A 159 5.98 -12.29 -27.26
N ASP A 160 7.24 -12.23 -27.64
CA ASP A 160 7.94 -13.31 -28.32
C ASP A 160 8.56 -14.26 -27.29
N PRO A 161 8.06 -15.50 -27.16
CA PRO A 161 8.57 -16.45 -26.18
C PRO A 161 9.96 -17.05 -26.53
N GLU A 162 10.40 -16.91 -27.78
CA GLU A 162 11.73 -17.42 -28.19
C GLU A 162 12.84 -16.45 -27.79
N THR A 163 12.61 -15.16 -28.01
CA THR A 163 13.57 -14.09 -27.64
C THR A 163 13.33 -13.52 -26.25
N ALA A 164 12.21 -13.87 -25.61
CA ALA A 164 11.76 -13.34 -24.34
C ALA A 164 11.64 -11.79 -24.34
N ARG A 165 11.04 -11.23 -25.39
CA ARG A 165 10.91 -9.80 -25.62
C ARG A 165 9.46 -9.39 -25.92
N ILE A 166 9.13 -8.18 -25.49
CA ILE A 166 7.94 -7.46 -25.94
C ILE A 166 8.24 -6.88 -27.33
N SER A 167 7.44 -7.25 -28.35
CA SER A 167 7.56 -6.69 -29.70
C SER A 167 6.63 -5.51 -29.93
N GLU A 168 5.46 -5.51 -29.27
CA GLU A 168 4.46 -4.45 -29.39
C GLU A 168 3.75 -4.23 -28.06
N THR A 169 3.43 -2.97 -27.74
CA THR A 169 2.57 -2.62 -26.62
C THR A 169 1.76 -1.36 -26.96
N ARG A 170 0.50 -1.32 -26.54
CA ARG A 170 -0.44 -0.23 -26.83
C ARG A 170 0.08 1.16 -26.46
N PHE A 171 0.79 1.27 -25.34
CA PHE A 171 1.21 2.55 -24.78
C PHE A 171 2.68 2.90 -25.06
N ALA A 172 3.29 2.27 -26.07
CA ALA A 172 4.72 2.42 -26.35
C ALA A 172 5.18 3.88 -26.43
N ALA A 173 4.44 4.75 -27.12
CA ALA A 173 4.79 6.17 -27.25
C ALA A 173 4.77 6.91 -25.90
N ALA A 174 3.76 6.67 -25.07
CA ALA A 174 3.67 7.29 -23.74
C ALA A 174 4.76 6.77 -22.78
N ILE A 175 5.07 5.48 -22.86
CA ILE A 175 6.16 4.87 -22.10
C ILE A 175 7.51 5.47 -22.51
N ASP A 176 7.76 5.67 -23.80
CA ASP A 176 8.98 6.27 -24.33
C ASP A 176 9.19 7.70 -23.82
N GLU A 177 8.14 8.54 -23.78
CA GLU A 177 8.23 9.88 -23.19
C GLU A 177 8.58 9.84 -21.69
N ILE A 178 8.03 8.87 -20.95
CA ILE A 178 8.34 8.70 -19.52
C ILE A 178 9.77 8.20 -19.33
N VAL A 179 10.22 7.27 -20.15
CA VAL A 179 11.61 6.76 -20.13
C VAL A 179 12.62 7.90 -20.36
N ARG A 180 12.32 8.82 -21.30
CA ARG A 180 13.14 10.02 -21.51
C ARG A 180 13.03 11.07 -20.39
N GLY A 181 12.12 10.87 -19.43
CA GLY A 181 11.87 11.81 -18.33
C GLY A 181 11.13 13.08 -18.76
N GLU A 182 10.48 13.07 -19.92
CA GLU A 182 9.72 14.19 -20.50
C GLU A 182 8.26 14.22 -20.03
N ALA A 183 7.74 13.09 -19.55
CA ALA A 183 6.38 12.95 -19.07
C ALA A 183 6.31 12.10 -17.80
N TRP A 184 5.23 12.29 -17.07
CA TRP A 184 4.80 11.45 -15.96
C TRP A 184 3.28 11.43 -15.90
N GLY A 185 2.70 10.71 -14.96
CA GLY A 185 1.25 10.58 -14.88
C GLY A 185 0.69 10.76 -13.49
N SER A 186 -0.61 10.50 -13.36
CA SER A 186 -1.35 10.50 -12.11
C SER A 186 -2.41 9.41 -12.09
N MET A 187 -2.92 9.09 -10.89
CA MET A 187 -4.03 8.16 -10.69
C MET A 187 -5.20 8.93 -10.08
N ASP A 188 -6.24 9.17 -10.88
CA ASP A 188 -7.31 10.10 -10.60
C ASP A 188 -8.57 9.34 -10.14
N ILE A 189 -8.70 9.14 -8.83
CA ILE A 189 -9.79 8.34 -8.24
C ILE A 189 -10.72 9.22 -7.44
N THR A 190 -10.21 9.88 -6.40
CA THR A 190 -10.98 10.55 -5.35
C THR A 190 -11.77 11.74 -5.88
N GLU A 191 -13.03 11.86 -5.44
CA GLU A 191 -13.93 12.99 -5.70
C GLU A 191 -14.34 13.66 -4.37
N PRO A 192 -14.90 14.91 -4.40
CA PRO A 192 -15.26 15.63 -3.18
C PRO A 192 -16.11 14.85 -2.19
N ASP A 193 -17.05 14.02 -2.69
CA ASP A 193 -17.98 13.24 -1.86
C ASP A 193 -17.65 11.73 -1.86
N ALA A 194 -16.56 11.29 -2.51
CA ALA A 194 -16.24 9.88 -2.72
C ALA A 194 -14.74 9.61 -2.58
N GLY A 195 -14.29 9.39 -1.35
CA GLY A 195 -12.95 8.93 -1.03
C GLY A 195 -12.92 7.42 -0.77
N SER A 196 -13.17 7.00 0.48
CA SER A 196 -13.22 5.57 0.84
C SER A 196 -14.42 4.84 0.24
N ASP A 197 -15.53 5.52 0.00
CA ASP A 197 -16.71 4.99 -0.70
C ASP A 197 -16.57 5.23 -2.22
N MET A 198 -15.85 4.35 -2.87
CA MET A 198 -15.64 4.43 -4.33
C MET A 198 -16.90 4.12 -5.13
N ALA A 199 -17.90 3.47 -4.55
CA ALA A 199 -19.19 3.25 -5.21
C ALA A 199 -19.95 4.55 -5.45
N ALA A 200 -19.63 5.61 -4.68
CA ALA A 200 -20.23 6.93 -4.81
C ALA A 200 -19.60 7.83 -5.88
N LEU A 201 -18.56 7.38 -6.60
CA LEU A 201 -17.91 8.14 -7.69
C LEU A 201 -18.93 8.54 -8.76
N ARG A 202 -18.87 9.82 -9.20
CA ARG A 202 -19.82 10.45 -10.12
C ARG A 202 -19.23 10.91 -11.44
N ALA A 203 -17.89 11.04 -11.57
CA ALA A 203 -17.26 11.34 -12.86
C ALA A 203 -17.73 10.34 -13.90
N ARG A 204 -18.00 10.79 -15.14
CA ARG A 204 -18.63 10.01 -16.19
C ARG A 204 -17.65 9.74 -17.33
N GLY A 205 -17.70 8.51 -17.86
CA GLY A 205 -17.13 8.14 -19.13
C GLY A 205 -18.25 7.89 -20.13
N GLU A 206 -18.30 8.68 -21.19
CA GLU A 206 -19.35 8.65 -22.20
C GLU A 206 -18.75 8.41 -23.58
N GLN A 207 -19.47 7.67 -24.43
CA GLN A 207 -19.07 7.40 -25.80
C GLN A 207 -19.96 8.16 -26.78
N ASP A 208 -19.35 8.80 -27.78
CA ASP A 208 -20.10 9.45 -28.86
C ASP A 208 -20.59 8.43 -29.91
N GLU A 209 -21.35 8.89 -30.92
CA GLU A 209 -21.87 8.05 -31.99
C GLU A 209 -20.77 7.45 -32.87
N ALA A 210 -19.58 8.05 -32.91
CA ALA A 210 -18.42 7.56 -33.64
C ALA A 210 -17.59 6.54 -32.85
N GLY A 211 -17.94 6.30 -31.59
CA GLY A 211 -17.25 5.37 -30.72
C GLY A 211 -16.09 5.96 -29.91
N ASN A 212 -15.91 7.28 -29.92
CA ASN A 212 -14.88 7.95 -29.14
C ASN A 212 -15.32 8.12 -27.70
N TRP A 213 -14.38 7.93 -26.77
CA TRP A 213 -14.62 8.11 -25.34
C TRP A 213 -14.27 9.51 -24.85
N PHE A 214 -15.07 9.99 -23.93
CA PHE A 214 -14.87 11.28 -23.24
C PHE A 214 -15.10 11.10 -21.75
N VAL A 215 -14.27 11.80 -20.95
CA VAL A 215 -14.43 11.84 -19.49
C VAL A 215 -14.88 13.25 -19.08
N SER A 216 -15.85 13.31 -18.16
CA SER A 216 -16.34 14.54 -17.54
C SER A 216 -16.47 14.36 -16.04
N GLY A 217 -16.06 15.36 -15.26
CA GLY A 217 -16.14 15.38 -13.80
C GLY A 217 -14.93 16.03 -13.15
N GLN A 218 -14.90 15.98 -11.82
CA GLN A 218 -13.83 16.56 -11.02
C GLN A 218 -13.19 15.49 -10.14
N LYS A 219 -11.87 15.57 -9.98
CA LYS A 219 -11.08 14.75 -9.04
C LYS A 219 -10.31 15.65 -8.10
N ILE A 220 -10.11 15.21 -6.85
CA ILE A 220 -9.40 15.97 -5.82
C ILE A 220 -8.31 15.14 -5.16
N PHE A 221 -7.34 15.82 -4.53
CA PHE A 221 -6.19 15.20 -3.87
C PHE A 221 -5.33 14.34 -4.81
N ILE A 222 -5.29 14.72 -6.10
CA ILE A 222 -4.57 13.95 -7.11
C ILE A 222 -3.08 14.23 -7.01
N THR A 223 -2.34 13.25 -6.50
CA THR A 223 -0.87 13.31 -6.47
C THR A 223 -0.33 13.33 -7.89
N SER A 224 0.62 14.22 -8.15
CA SER A 224 1.16 14.46 -9.50
C SER A 224 0.10 14.81 -10.55
N GLY A 225 -1.04 15.40 -10.14
CA GLY A 225 -2.15 15.77 -11.04
C GLY A 225 -1.82 16.85 -12.08
N HIS A 226 -0.55 17.27 -12.16
CA HIS A 226 0.01 18.12 -13.22
C HIS A 226 0.75 17.30 -14.30
N GLY A 227 0.74 15.97 -14.18
CA GLY A 227 1.34 15.06 -15.15
C GLY A 227 0.67 15.10 -16.52
N LYS A 228 1.32 14.51 -17.52
CA LYS A 228 0.78 14.42 -18.88
C LYS A 228 -0.29 13.34 -19.01
N TYR A 229 -0.20 12.25 -18.24
CA TYR A 229 -1.05 11.07 -18.39
C TYR A 229 -1.87 10.82 -17.13
N HIS A 230 -3.21 10.91 -17.24
CA HIS A 230 -4.14 10.70 -16.15
C HIS A 230 -4.82 9.33 -16.28
N PHE A 231 -4.65 8.45 -15.31
CA PHE A 231 -5.48 7.24 -15.19
C PHE A 231 -6.73 7.57 -14.38
N VAL A 232 -7.84 7.74 -15.07
CA VAL A 232 -9.09 8.25 -14.48
C VAL A 232 -10.08 7.11 -14.28
N ILE A 233 -10.60 6.95 -13.06
CA ILE A 233 -11.76 6.10 -12.81
C ILE A 233 -13.02 6.95 -13.01
N ALA A 234 -13.87 6.52 -13.93
CA ALA A 234 -15.14 7.16 -14.22
C ALA A 234 -16.26 6.14 -14.42
N ARG A 235 -17.49 6.55 -14.20
CA ARG A 235 -18.68 5.71 -14.28
C ARG A 235 -19.18 5.61 -15.72
N THR A 236 -19.31 4.40 -16.22
CA THR A 236 -19.87 4.09 -17.55
C THR A 236 -21.19 3.34 -17.45
N GLU A 237 -21.51 2.75 -16.31
CA GLU A 237 -22.72 1.96 -16.09
C GLU A 237 -23.51 2.56 -14.91
N PRO A 238 -24.84 2.39 -14.88
CA PRO A 238 -25.64 2.76 -13.73
C PRO A 238 -25.10 2.13 -12.44
N ALA A 239 -25.22 2.82 -11.33
CA ALA A 239 -24.98 2.21 -10.04
C ALA A 239 -25.93 1.00 -9.87
N GLY A 240 -25.44 -0.08 -9.28
CA GLY A 240 -26.24 -1.26 -8.96
C GLY A 240 -27.36 -0.95 -7.95
N ALA A 241 -28.03 -1.98 -7.46
CA ALA A 241 -29.10 -1.80 -6.48
C ALA A 241 -28.62 -0.97 -5.28
N PRO A 242 -29.44 -0.05 -4.76
CA PRO A 242 -29.04 0.85 -3.65
C PRO A 242 -28.57 0.12 -2.40
N ASP A 243 -29.00 -1.12 -2.20
CA ASP A 243 -28.74 -1.92 -1.00
C ASP A 243 -27.43 -2.75 -1.09
N ASP A 244 -26.77 -2.78 -2.26
CA ASP A 244 -25.47 -3.44 -2.40
C ASP A 244 -24.34 -2.41 -2.37
N PRO A 245 -23.60 -2.27 -1.25
CA PRO A 245 -22.50 -1.30 -1.14
C PRO A 245 -21.34 -1.59 -2.10
N PHE A 246 -21.32 -2.78 -2.74
CA PHE A 246 -20.31 -3.16 -3.74
C PHE A 246 -20.85 -3.17 -5.17
N ALA A 247 -22.15 -3.12 -5.39
CA ALA A 247 -22.76 -3.13 -6.73
C ALA A 247 -22.35 -1.93 -7.57
N GLY A 248 -22.12 -0.77 -6.94
CA GLY A 248 -21.65 0.44 -7.60
C GLY A 248 -20.25 0.35 -8.23
N LEU A 249 -19.38 -0.57 -7.78
CA LEU A 249 -18.02 -0.76 -8.29
C LEU A 249 -18.01 -1.38 -9.70
N GLY A 250 -18.98 -2.22 -10.02
CA GLY A 250 -19.11 -2.84 -11.35
C GLY A 250 -19.48 -1.85 -12.47
N GLY A 251 -19.92 -0.63 -12.11
CA GLY A 251 -20.20 0.44 -13.08
C GLY A 251 -19.01 1.35 -13.39
N LEU A 252 -17.86 1.09 -12.78
CA LEU A 252 -16.65 1.91 -12.93
C LEU A 252 -15.73 1.36 -14.03
N SER A 253 -15.28 2.26 -14.90
CA SER A 253 -14.29 1.98 -15.95
C SER A 253 -13.05 2.82 -15.74
N MET A 254 -11.92 2.38 -16.29
CA MET A 254 -10.66 3.13 -16.25
C MET A 254 -10.35 3.72 -17.61
N PHE A 255 -9.86 4.93 -17.61
CA PHE A 255 -9.50 5.68 -18.81
C PHE A 255 -8.09 6.23 -18.70
N LEU A 256 -7.37 6.28 -19.81
CA LEU A 256 -6.19 7.11 -19.99
C LEU A 256 -6.63 8.41 -20.65
N VAL A 257 -6.38 9.55 -19.99
CA VAL A 257 -6.68 10.89 -20.48
C VAL A 257 -5.36 11.67 -20.56
N PRO A 258 -4.95 12.17 -21.75
CA PRO A 258 -3.80 13.04 -21.85
C PRO A 258 -4.16 14.46 -21.35
N ALA A 259 -3.24 15.11 -20.62
CA ALA A 259 -3.45 16.48 -20.13
C ALA A 259 -3.52 17.51 -21.26
N TYR A 260 -2.92 17.19 -22.39
CA TYR A 260 -2.80 18.08 -23.54
C TYR A 260 -3.13 17.36 -24.85
N GLU A 261 -3.65 18.12 -25.80
CA GLU A 261 -3.80 17.75 -27.20
C GLU A 261 -2.80 18.55 -28.03
N ASP A 262 -1.93 17.86 -28.74
CA ASP A 262 -1.03 18.50 -29.71
C ASP A 262 -1.80 18.81 -30.99
N ARG A 263 -1.77 20.07 -31.44
CA ARG A 263 -2.47 20.52 -32.64
C ARG A 263 -1.55 20.51 -33.86
N PRO A 264 -2.12 20.43 -35.07
CA PRO A 264 -1.33 20.44 -36.32
C PRO A 264 -0.46 21.69 -36.53
N ASP A 265 -0.81 22.78 -35.87
CA ASP A 265 -0.05 24.05 -35.93
C ASP A 265 1.14 24.07 -34.95
N GLY A 266 1.40 22.98 -34.24
CA GLY A 266 2.46 22.87 -33.23
C GLY A 266 2.10 23.46 -31.87
N THR A 267 0.88 24.00 -31.70
CA THR A 267 0.41 24.44 -30.37
C THR A 267 -0.17 23.30 -29.57
N ARG A 268 -0.17 23.44 -28.23
CA ARG A 268 -0.83 22.51 -27.30
C ARG A 268 -2.11 23.14 -26.76
N ARG A 269 -3.18 22.36 -26.73
CA ARG A 269 -4.39 22.70 -26.01
C ARG A 269 -4.44 21.87 -24.71
N ARG A 270 -4.60 22.56 -23.58
CA ARG A 270 -4.85 21.86 -22.32
C ARG A 270 -6.25 21.23 -22.36
N ILE A 271 -6.34 19.95 -21.99
CA ILE A 271 -7.57 19.18 -21.90
C ILE A 271 -7.98 19.01 -20.45
N VAL A 272 -7.01 18.68 -19.56
CA VAL A 272 -7.24 18.53 -18.12
C VAL A 272 -6.91 19.86 -17.45
N THR A 273 -7.87 20.43 -16.75
CA THR A 273 -7.67 21.70 -16.03
C THR A 273 -7.24 21.41 -14.59
N VAL A 274 -6.13 21.99 -14.17
CA VAL A 274 -5.75 22.04 -12.74
C VAL A 274 -6.46 23.24 -12.12
N GLU A 275 -7.47 22.96 -11.28
CA GLU A 275 -8.28 23.98 -10.62
C GLU A 275 -7.53 24.66 -9.48
N ARG A 276 -6.80 23.88 -8.71
CA ARG A 276 -5.96 24.32 -7.61
C ARG A 276 -4.95 23.25 -7.21
N VAL A 277 -3.91 23.70 -6.52
CA VAL A 277 -3.02 22.84 -5.73
C VAL A 277 -3.48 22.92 -4.28
N GLU A 278 -3.58 21.78 -3.60
CA GLU A 278 -4.06 21.71 -2.22
C GLU A 278 -2.97 22.23 -1.25
N GLU A 279 -3.35 23.14 -0.37
CA GLU A 279 -2.53 23.48 0.81
C GLU A 279 -2.56 22.31 1.79
N LYS A 280 -1.40 21.74 2.08
CA LYS A 280 -1.28 20.54 2.90
C LYS A 280 -0.52 20.81 4.19
N LEU A 281 -0.73 19.95 5.18
CA LEU A 281 0.01 20.00 6.45
C LEU A 281 1.51 19.67 6.27
N GLY A 282 1.82 18.71 5.41
CA GLY A 282 3.16 18.26 5.04
C GLY A 282 3.25 17.91 3.56
N HIS A 283 4.34 17.27 3.13
CA HIS A 283 4.63 16.97 1.73
C HIS A 283 4.52 18.21 0.81
N HIS A 284 4.99 19.36 1.28
CA HIS A 284 4.78 20.63 0.59
C HIS A 284 5.38 20.65 -0.82
N GLY A 285 6.51 19.95 -1.05
CA GLY A 285 7.11 19.80 -2.37
C GLY A 285 6.37 18.89 -3.33
N SER A 286 5.51 17.99 -2.84
CA SER A 286 4.72 17.08 -3.67
C SER A 286 3.40 17.73 -4.08
N VAL A 287 3.01 17.58 -5.34
CA VAL A 287 1.75 18.11 -5.88
C VAL A 287 0.58 17.22 -5.46
N ALA A 288 -0.44 17.81 -4.87
CA ALA A 288 -1.78 17.24 -4.77
C ALA A 288 -2.75 18.26 -5.37
N ALA A 289 -3.40 17.90 -6.47
CA ALA A 289 -4.22 18.83 -7.23
C ALA A 289 -5.71 18.46 -7.20
N ALA A 290 -6.56 19.49 -7.35
CA ALA A 290 -7.91 19.31 -7.86
C ALA A 290 -7.87 19.49 -9.37
N VAL A 291 -8.37 18.50 -10.11
CA VAL A 291 -8.39 18.49 -11.56
C VAL A 291 -9.80 18.31 -12.09
N SER A 292 -10.12 18.96 -13.21
CA SER A 292 -11.41 18.83 -13.88
C SER A 292 -11.24 18.38 -15.33
N PHE A 293 -12.23 17.63 -15.76
CA PHE A 293 -12.39 17.07 -17.09
C PHE A 293 -13.71 17.57 -17.66
N ASP A 294 -13.66 18.27 -18.81
CA ASP A 294 -14.85 18.71 -19.53
C ASP A 294 -14.86 18.07 -20.93
N ARG A 295 -15.59 16.95 -21.03
CA ARG A 295 -15.59 16.10 -22.22
C ARG A 295 -14.17 15.83 -22.75
N ALA A 296 -13.26 15.55 -21.83
CA ALA A 296 -11.86 15.30 -22.16
C ALA A 296 -11.74 14.01 -23.00
N PRO A 297 -11.13 14.06 -24.20
CA PRO A 297 -10.87 12.87 -25.01
C PRO A 297 -10.09 11.82 -24.22
N ALA A 298 -10.57 10.58 -24.25
CA ALA A 298 -10.08 9.52 -23.39
C ALA A 298 -9.91 8.19 -24.14
N GLN A 299 -9.05 7.33 -23.63
CA GLN A 299 -8.89 5.97 -24.11
C GLN A 299 -9.36 5.00 -23.02
N LEU A 300 -10.36 4.19 -23.31
CA LEU A 300 -10.80 3.13 -22.38
C LEU A 300 -9.67 2.12 -22.16
N ILE A 301 -9.38 1.79 -20.90
CA ILE A 301 -8.45 0.74 -20.50
C ILE A 301 -9.27 -0.49 -20.11
N GLY A 302 -8.97 -1.62 -20.75
CA GLY A 302 -9.70 -2.87 -20.56
C GLY A 302 -11.11 -2.82 -21.13
N LYS A 303 -12.07 -3.32 -20.36
CA LYS A 303 -13.49 -3.36 -20.72
C LYS A 303 -14.32 -2.46 -19.82
N ARG A 304 -15.47 -2.00 -20.35
CA ARG A 304 -16.49 -1.30 -19.56
C ARG A 304 -16.83 -2.09 -18.30
N GLY A 305 -16.91 -1.38 -17.16
CA GLY A 305 -17.23 -1.98 -15.87
C GLY A 305 -16.07 -2.72 -15.17
N GLU A 306 -14.88 -2.84 -15.80
CA GLU A 306 -13.70 -3.48 -15.20
C GLU A 306 -12.70 -2.50 -14.55
N GLY A 307 -13.02 -1.21 -14.46
CA GLY A 307 -12.09 -0.20 -13.96
C GLY A 307 -11.55 -0.48 -12.56
N PHE A 308 -12.39 -0.99 -11.67
CA PHE A 308 -11.97 -1.36 -10.32
C PHE A 308 -10.90 -2.47 -10.31
N LYS A 309 -10.97 -3.41 -11.25
CA LYS A 309 -9.99 -4.49 -11.39
C LYS A 309 -8.61 -3.97 -11.80
N TYR A 310 -8.55 -3.04 -12.76
CA TYR A 310 -7.31 -2.41 -13.21
C TYR A 310 -6.71 -1.50 -12.12
N MET A 311 -7.55 -0.75 -11.44
CA MET A 311 -7.14 0.08 -10.31
C MET A 311 -6.49 -0.73 -9.19
N LEU A 312 -7.01 -1.91 -8.85
CA LEU A 312 -6.44 -2.76 -7.81
C LEU A 312 -5.00 -3.19 -8.11
N VAL A 313 -4.63 -3.36 -9.38
CA VAL A 313 -3.26 -3.69 -9.79
C VAL A 313 -2.31 -2.56 -9.38
N LEU A 314 -2.68 -1.31 -9.68
CA LEU A 314 -1.93 -0.13 -9.26
C LEU A 314 -1.86 0.00 -7.74
N MET A 315 -3.01 -0.04 -7.09
CA MET A 315 -3.12 0.21 -5.65
C MET A 315 -2.37 -0.82 -4.79
N ASN A 316 -2.25 -2.07 -5.22
CA ASN A 316 -1.49 -3.06 -4.45
C ASN A 316 -0.01 -2.72 -4.41
N ASN A 317 0.56 -2.35 -5.55
CA ASN A 317 1.96 -1.91 -5.61
C ASN A 317 2.18 -0.58 -4.87
N ALA A 318 1.27 0.39 -5.02
CA ALA A 318 1.32 1.66 -4.30
C ALA A 318 1.30 1.47 -2.77
N ARG A 319 0.47 0.55 -2.25
CA ARG A 319 0.44 0.22 -0.81
C ARG A 319 1.76 -0.36 -0.30
N VAL A 320 2.43 -1.17 -1.10
CA VAL A 320 3.78 -1.67 -0.77
C VAL A 320 4.78 -0.52 -0.80
N GLY A 321 4.74 0.34 -1.82
CA GLY A 321 5.58 1.54 -1.92
C GLY A 321 5.43 2.46 -0.71
N VAL A 322 4.19 2.74 -0.26
CA VAL A 322 3.95 3.51 0.98
C VAL A 322 4.59 2.84 2.21
N GLY A 323 4.66 1.51 2.25
CA GLY A 323 5.39 0.80 3.31
C GLY A 323 6.86 1.19 3.36
N PHE A 324 7.55 1.21 2.21
CA PHE A 324 8.96 1.62 2.11
C PHE A 324 9.15 3.12 2.31
N GLU A 325 8.26 3.95 1.80
CA GLU A 325 8.22 5.39 2.07
C GLU A 325 8.18 5.68 3.59
N CYS A 326 7.28 5.01 4.32
CA CYS A 326 7.20 5.12 5.77
C CYS A 326 8.49 4.69 6.46
N ILE A 327 9.15 3.62 5.99
CA ILE A 327 10.42 3.14 6.57
C ILE A 327 11.52 4.19 6.35
N GLY A 328 11.64 4.76 5.16
CA GLY A 328 12.60 5.83 4.87
C GLY A 328 12.40 7.05 5.79
N LEU A 329 11.16 7.49 5.95
CA LEU A 329 10.80 8.58 6.86
C LEU A 329 11.15 8.24 8.33
N CYS A 330 10.87 7.01 8.77
CA CYS A 330 11.21 6.52 10.11
C CYS A 330 12.73 6.50 10.34
N GLU A 331 13.51 6.06 9.35
CA GLU A 331 14.98 6.07 9.39
C GLU A 331 15.51 7.51 9.56
N ALA A 332 15.00 8.46 8.79
CA ALA A 332 15.35 9.87 8.92
C ALA A 332 15.07 10.38 10.36
N ALA A 333 13.87 10.08 10.87
CA ALA A 333 13.45 10.51 12.22
C ALA A 333 14.28 9.86 13.33
N HIS A 334 14.52 8.55 13.25
CA HIS A 334 15.31 7.83 14.26
C HIS A 334 16.76 8.32 14.30
N ARG A 335 17.42 8.45 13.15
CA ARG A 335 18.82 8.90 13.08
C ARG A 335 18.98 10.32 13.58
N GLN A 336 18.04 11.20 13.26
CA GLN A 336 18.01 12.57 13.75
C GLN A 336 17.82 12.60 15.27
N ALA A 337 16.85 11.83 15.81
CA ALA A 337 16.61 11.71 17.25
C ALA A 337 17.84 11.20 17.98
N ARG A 338 18.50 10.18 17.44
CA ARG A 338 19.71 9.57 18.01
C ARG A 338 20.87 10.57 18.04
N ALA A 339 21.18 11.20 16.91
CA ALA A 339 22.27 12.18 16.82
C ALA A 339 22.07 13.35 17.80
N TYR A 340 20.85 13.87 17.88
CA TYR A 340 20.52 14.91 18.85
C TYR A 340 20.67 14.42 20.30
N ALA A 341 20.16 13.24 20.62
CA ALA A 341 20.20 12.68 21.98
C ALA A 341 21.62 12.34 22.45
N GLU A 342 22.53 11.99 21.56
CA GLU A 342 23.95 11.75 21.85
C GLU A 342 24.70 13.07 22.17
N GLN A 343 24.34 14.17 21.54
CA GLN A 343 24.98 15.47 21.70
C GLN A 343 24.38 16.28 22.87
N ARG A 344 23.06 16.29 23.01
CA ARG A 344 22.34 17.06 24.01
C ARG A 344 22.59 16.50 25.42
N ARG A 345 23.04 17.34 26.33
CA ARG A 345 23.31 16.95 27.73
C ARG A 345 22.23 17.48 28.66
N SER A 346 21.89 16.69 29.67
CA SER A 346 21.03 17.03 30.77
C SER A 346 21.45 16.25 32.02
N MET A 347 21.36 16.84 33.19
CA MET A 347 21.73 16.20 34.47
C MET A 347 23.08 15.47 34.41
N GLY A 348 24.09 16.10 33.81
CA GLY A 348 25.48 15.60 33.75
C GLY A 348 25.80 14.56 32.69
N LYS A 349 24.81 14.02 31.93
CA LYS A 349 25.00 12.99 30.91
C LYS A 349 24.31 13.34 29.59
N PRO A 350 24.69 12.74 28.42
CA PRO A 350 23.90 12.82 27.21
C PRO A 350 22.49 12.32 27.46
N ILE A 351 21.47 12.95 26.82
CA ILE A 351 20.08 12.54 27.04
C ILE A 351 19.79 11.13 26.50
N ALA A 352 20.55 10.64 25.54
CA ALA A 352 20.52 9.24 25.07
C ALA A 352 20.75 8.20 26.20
N ARG A 353 21.36 8.62 27.32
CA ARG A 353 21.61 7.76 28.49
C ARG A 353 20.56 7.91 29.59
N HIS A 354 19.48 8.67 29.37
CA HIS A 354 18.32 8.65 30.25
C HIS A 354 17.41 7.51 29.86
N GLU A 355 16.92 6.77 30.82
CA GLU A 355 16.23 5.50 30.67
C GLU A 355 15.05 5.57 29.69
N MET A 356 14.17 6.57 29.82
CA MET A 356 13.04 6.76 28.91
C MET A 356 13.45 7.14 27.48
N ILE A 357 14.54 7.91 27.31
CA ILE A 357 15.04 8.27 25.98
C ILE A 357 15.70 7.08 25.32
N ALA A 358 16.49 6.32 26.09
CA ALA A 358 17.09 5.07 25.62
C ALA A 358 16.01 4.07 25.15
N ASP A 359 14.93 3.92 25.92
CA ASP A 359 13.80 3.07 25.59
C ASP A 359 13.09 3.54 24.29
N TYR A 360 12.88 4.85 24.10
CA TYR A 360 12.34 5.39 22.87
C TYR A 360 13.22 5.09 21.64
N LEU A 361 14.54 5.28 21.77
CA LEU A 361 15.47 5.02 20.67
C LEU A 361 15.53 3.53 20.31
N ASP A 362 15.51 2.64 21.31
CA ASP A 362 15.45 1.19 21.10
C ASP A 362 14.13 0.75 20.44
N GLU A 363 12.99 1.29 20.90
CA GLU A 363 11.67 1.04 20.31
C GLU A 363 11.63 1.46 18.84
N MET A 364 12.09 2.69 18.52
CA MET A 364 12.15 3.20 17.16
C MET A 364 13.00 2.30 16.25
N ALA A 365 14.19 1.92 16.71
CA ALA A 365 15.09 1.02 15.95
C ALA A 365 14.47 -0.36 15.72
N THR A 366 13.86 -0.94 16.76
CA THR A 366 13.17 -2.24 16.68
C THR A 366 12.01 -2.21 15.69
N ASP A 367 11.17 -1.18 15.76
CA ASP A 367 10.02 -0.99 14.89
C ASP A 367 10.46 -0.85 13.42
N ILE A 368 11.50 -0.07 13.12
CA ILE A 368 12.01 0.12 11.74
C ILE A 368 12.49 -1.21 11.15
N GLN A 369 13.29 -1.97 11.89
CA GLN A 369 13.79 -3.26 11.43
C GLN A 369 12.65 -4.28 11.23
N ALA A 370 11.65 -4.27 12.12
CA ALA A 370 10.47 -5.10 12.01
C ALA A 370 9.57 -4.74 10.82
N LEU A 371 9.39 -3.44 10.57
CA LEU A 371 8.67 -2.94 9.39
C LEU A 371 9.37 -3.34 8.11
N ARG A 372 10.71 -3.23 8.05
CA ARG A 372 11.49 -3.63 6.87
C ARG A 372 11.37 -5.13 6.62
N ALA A 373 11.40 -5.97 7.64
CA ALA A 373 11.16 -7.41 7.50
C ALA A 373 9.79 -7.69 6.87
N LEU A 374 8.75 -6.99 7.31
CA LEU A 374 7.39 -7.10 6.77
C LEU A 374 7.30 -6.59 5.33
N ALA A 375 7.90 -5.43 5.03
CA ALA A 375 7.88 -4.77 3.72
C ALA A 375 8.59 -5.61 2.65
N VAL A 376 9.80 -6.05 2.94
CA VAL A 376 10.60 -6.90 2.05
C VAL A 376 9.87 -8.21 1.75
N THR A 377 9.32 -8.86 2.77
CA THR A 377 8.59 -10.12 2.57
C THR A 377 7.30 -9.91 1.76
N ALA A 378 6.54 -8.85 2.04
CA ALA A 378 5.31 -8.53 1.30
C ALA A 378 5.62 -8.24 -0.17
N SER A 379 6.62 -7.39 -0.43
CA SER A 379 7.07 -7.02 -1.78
C SER A 379 7.58 -8.23 -2.57
N PHE A 380 8.46 -9.03 -1.98
CA PHE A 380 8.97 -10.25 -2.61
C PHE A 380 7.84 -11.19 -3.05
N HIS A 381 6.84 -11.41 -2.18
CA HIS A 381 5.73 -12.29 -2.53
C HIS A 381 4.77 -11.68 -3.55
N GLU A 382 4.54 -10.38 -3.52
CA GLU A 382 3.72 -9.68 -4.54
C GLU A 382 4.40 -9.77 -5.90
N GLU A 383 5.69 -9.45 -5.98
CA GLU A 383 6.44 -9.49 -7.23
C GLU A 383 6.56 -10.91 -7.79
N MET A 384 6.92 -11.90 -6.96
CA MET A 384 6.96 -13.30 -7.38
C MET A 384 5.60 -13.77 -7.93
N ALA A 385 4.49 -13.36 -7.30
CA ALA A 385 3.16 -13.69 -7.80
C ALA A 385 2.86 -13.04 -9.16
N GLN A 386 3.27 -11.79 -9.38
CA GLN A 386 3.10 -11.07 -10.63
C GLN A 386 3.98 -11.68 -11.74
N LYS A 387 5.26 -11.88 -11.49
CA LYS A 387 6.23 -12.43 -12.46
C LYS A 387 5.88 -13.88 -12.85
N LEU A 388 5.56 -14.74 -11.87
CA LEU A 388 5.13 -16.11 -12.16
C LEU A 388 3.83 -16.17 -13.00
N ALA A 389 2.90 -15.25 -12.77
CA ALA A 389 1.69 -15.16 -13.58
C ALA A 389 1.99 -14.71 -15.03
N LEU A 390 2.98 -13.82 -15.21
CA LEU A 390 3.45 -13.41 -16.54
C LEU A 390 4.15 -14.59 -17.26
N LEU A 391 5.04 -15.30 -16.56
CA LEU A 391 5.70 -16.48 -17.08
C LEU A 391 4.68 -17.56 -17.50
N GLU A 392 3.71 -17.88 -16.64
CA GLU A 392 2.63 -18.83 -16.96
C GLU A 392 1.87 -18.44 -18.23
N ARG A 393 1.59 -17.14 -18.39
CA ARG A 393 0.85 -16.61 -19.54
C ARG A 393 1.65 -16.66 -20.85
N PHE A 394 2.94 -16.34 -20.80
CA PHE A 394 3.77 -16.15 -21.98
C PHE A 394 4.75 -17.31 -22.26
N ALA A 395 4.74 -18.39 -21.48
CA ALA A 395 5.55 -19.57 -21.67
C ALA A 395 4.73 -20.77 -22.19
N PRO A 396 4.22 -20.77 -23.44
CA PRO A 396 3.32 -21.81 -23.95
C PRO A 396 3.96 -23.21 -23.99
N ARG A 397 5.30 -23.31 -23.91
CA ARG A 397 6.07 -24.57 -23.84
C ARG A 397 6.84 -24.65 -22.52
N ALA A 398 6.17 -24.34 -21.41
CA ALA A 398 6.78 -24.42 -20.08
C ALA A 398 7.33 -25.83 -19.82
N THR A 399 8.54 -25.91 -19.30
CA THR A 399 9.17 -27.15 -18.83
C THR A 399 8.36 -27.78 -17.70
N ALA A 400 8.56 -29.06 -17.42
CA ALA A 400 7.90 -29.73 -16.29
C ALA A 400 8.19 -29.04 -14.95
N ARG A 401 9.43 -28.50 -14.77
CA ARG A 401 9.83 -27.71 -13.58
C ARG A 401 9.02 -26.41 -13.48
N GLU A 402 8.87 -25.68 -14.58
CA GLU A 402 8.10 -24.44 -14.60
C GLU A 402 6.60 -24.69 -14.33
N GLN A 403 6.04 -25.75 -14.90
CA GLN A 403 4.65 -26.14 -14.64
C GLN A 403 4.42 -26.48 -13.15
N GLU A 404 5.35 -27.20 -12.52
CA GLU A 404 5.30 -27.48 -11.09
C GLU A 404 5.41 -26.19 -10.25
N MET A 405 6.31 -25.28 -10.64
CA MET A 405 6.47 -23.97 -9.99
C MET A 405 5.18 -23.14 -10.09
N PHE A 406 4.53 -23.07 -11.26
CA PHE A 406 3.25 -22.36 -11.42
C PHE A 406 2.15 -22.97 -10.54
N ALA A 407 2.05 -24.30 -10.50
CA ALA A 407 1.01 -24.98 -9.73
C ALA A 407 1.21 -24.84 -8.20
N ARG A 408 2.46 -24.88 -7.71
CA ARG A 408 2.80 -24.85 -6.28
C ARG A 408 3.04 -23.45 -5.76
N ASP A 409 3.90 -22.67 -6.43
CA ASP A 409 4.45 -21.43 -5.86
C ASP A 409 3.57 -20.22 -6.16
N LEU A 410 2.99 -20.08 -7.33
CA LEU A 410 2.12 -18.95 -7.66
C LEU A 410 0.94 -18.79 -6.69
N PRO A 411 0.16 -19.86 -6.35
CA PRO A 411 -0.90 -19.71 -5.34
C PRO A 411 -0.37 -19.42 -3.93
N ARG A 412 0.84 -19.89 -3.59
CA ARG A 412 1.50 -19.61 -2.31
C ARG A 412 1.87 -18.14 -2.20
N HIS A 413 2.54 -17.58 -3.21
CA HIS A 413 2.95 -16.18 -3.24
C HIS A 413 1.73 -15.25 -3.22
N ARG A 414 0.71 -15.51 -4.04
CA ARG A 414 -0.55 -14.75 -4.03
C ARG A 414 -1.22 -14.70 -2.66
N ARG A 415 -1.25 -15.82 -1.94
CA ARG A 415 -1.85 -15.86 -0.59
C ARG A 415 -1.04 -15.07 0.43
N ARG A 416 0.31 -15.17 0.39
CA ARG A 416 1.17 -14.43 1.31
C ARG A 416 1.10 -12.92 1.03
N ALA A 417 1.22 -12.49 -0.22
CA ALA A 417 1.08 -11.11 -0.62
C ALA A 417 -0.26 -10.50 -0.16
N ARG A 418 -1.37 -11.17 -0.48
CA ARG A 418 -2.71 -10.72 -0.06
C ARG A 418 -2.87 -10.59 1.44
N ARG A 419 -2.23 -11.46 2.23
CA ARG A 419 -2.23 -11.37 3.70
C ARG A 419 -1.39 -10.19 4.19
N LEU A 420 -0.18 -10.01 3.65
CA LEU A 420 0.82 -9.12 4.23
C LEU A 420 0.65 -7.66 3.79
N THR A 421 0.23 -7.39 2.56
CA THR A 421 0.12 -6.01 2.02
C THR A 421 -0.74 -5.07 2.87
N PRO A 422 -1.98 -5.42 3.30
CA PRO A 422 -2.76 -4.53 4.15
C PRO A 422 -2.15 -4.38 5.56
N LEU A 423 -1.48 -5.41 6.09
CA LEU A 423 -0.80 -5.35 7.39
C LEU A 423 0.40 -4.41 7.32
N LEU A 424 1.17 -4.47 6.22
CA LEU A 424 2.29 -3.58 5.98
C LEU A 424 1.85 -2.12 5.94
N LYS A 425 0.90 -1.79 5.06
CA LYS A 425 0.44 -0.41 4.88
C LYS A 425 -0.12 0.16 6.19
N TYR A 426 -0.90 -0.62 6.94
CA TYR A 426 -1.43 -0.21 8.23
C TYR A 426 -0.31 0.04 9.24
N LEU A 427 0.55 -0.97 9.48
CA LEU A 427 1.55 -0.90 10.53
C LEU A 427 2.59 0.19 10.24
N ALA A 428 3.08 0.29 8.99
CA ALA A 428 4.08 1.26 8.59
C ALA A 428 3.56 2.69 8.73
N ALA A 429 2.32 2.96 8.29
CA ALA A 429 1.71 4.27 8.39
C ALA A 429 1.51 4.75 9.85
N GLU A 430 0.99 3.86 10.72
CA GLU A 430 0.81 4.19 12.15
C GLU A 430 2.16 4.38 12.85
N LYS A 431 3.16 3.55 12.56
CA LYS A 431 4.50 3.67 13.13
C LYS A 431 5.27 4.88 12.61
N ALA A 432 5.04 5.33 11.36
CA ALA A 432 5.63 6.56 10.86
C ALA A 432 5.21 7.78 11.71
N VAL A 433 3.93 7.88 12.04
CA VAL A 433 3.43 8.94 12.94
C VAL A 433 3.99 8.80 14.35
N GLU A 434 4.03 7.58 14.89
CA GLU A 434 4.56 7.35 16.24
C GLU A 434 6.05 7.71 16.34
N ILE A 435 6.86 7.24 15.41
CA ILE A 435 8.33 7.44 15.39
C ILE A 435 8.68 8.91 15.18
N THR A 436 8.03 9.59 14.24
CA THR A 436 8.28 11.02 13.98
C THR A 436 7.83 11.89 15.15
N ARG A 437 6.72 11.54 15.80
CA ARG A 437 6.30 12.20 17.06
C ARG A 437 7.33 11.98 18.19
N ARG A 438 7.90 10.78 18.32
CA ARG A 438 8.98 10.48 19.28
C ARG A 438 10.24 11.30 18.97
N ASN A 439 10.60 11.42 17.69
CA ASN A 439 11.71 12.27 17.26
C ASN A 439 11.51 13.73 17.74
N LEU A 440 10.36 14.31 17.46
CA LEU A 440 10.03 15.68 17.92
C LEU A 440 10.10 15.79 19.46
N GLN A 441 9.55 14.80 20.18
CA GLN A 441 9.57 14.76 21.65
C GLN A 441 10.99 14.70 22.22
N ILE A 442 11.89 13.94 21.60
CA ILE A 442 13.31 13.84 22.02
C ILE A 442 14.04 15.17 21.85
N HIS A 443 13.72 15.92 20.79
CA HIS A 443 14.27 17.27 20.58
C HIS A 443 13.73 18.31 21.57
N GLY A 444 12.56 18.06 22.19
CA GLY A 444 11.92 19.01 23.11
C GLY A 444 11.49 20.31 22.40
N GLY A 445 11.67 21.44 23.04
CA GLY A 445 11.22 22.74 22.50
C GLY A 445 11.78 23.10 21.13
N VAL A 446 13.05 22.78 20.85
CA VAL A 446 13.67 23.06 19.54
C VAL A 446 13.11 22.15 18.45
N GLY A 447 12.58 20.97 18.78
CA GLY A 447 11.91 20.10 17.83
C GLY A 447 10.58 20.65 17.31
N TYR A 448 9.99 21.59 18.06
CA TYR A 448 8.74 22.27 17.69
C TYR A 448 8.98 23.53 16.86
N THR A 449 10.23 23.92 16.67
CA THR A 449 10.63 25.04 15.80
C THR A 449 11.19 24.53 14.49
N ARG A 450 11.31 25.41 13.49
CA ARG A 450 11.91 25.09 12.19
C ARG A 450 13.45 25.06 12.20
N ASP A 451 14.08 25.18 13.35
CA ASP A 451 15.54 25.07 13.50
C ASP A 451 16.03 23.65 13.27
N TYR A 452 15.17 22.67 13.55
CA TYR A 452 15.39 21.25 13.27
C TYR A 452 14.26 20.70 12.39
N PRO A 453 14.53 19.78 11.48
CA PRO A 453 13.50 19.20 10.60
C PRO A 453 12.57 18.19 11.31
N ALA A 454 12.61 18.08 12.64
CA ALA A 454 11.78 17.15 13.39
C ALA A 454 10.28 17.42 13.22
N GLU A 455 9.87 18.71 13.17
CA GLU A 455 8.47 19.10 12.95
C GLU A 455 8.02 18.78 11.53
N LYS A 456 8.90 18.95 10.50
CA LYS A 456 8.63 18.59 9.11
C LYS A 456 8.36 17.10 8.98
N LEU A 457 9.21 16.25 9.54
CA LEU A 457 9.04 14.80 9.47
C LEU A 457 7.71 14.35 10.08
N LEU A 458 7.25 14.99 11.18
CA LEU A 458 5.94 14.69 11.77
C LEU A 458 4.79 15.14 10.85
N ARG A 459 4.88 16.34 10.26
CA ARG A 459 3.87 16.85 9.33
C ARG A 459 3.74 15.93 8.11
N ASP A 460 4.86 15.48 7.58
CA ASP A 460 4.91 14.55 6.45
C ASP A 460 4.31 13.18 6.82
N ALA A 461 4.56 12.67 8.02
CA ALA A 461 4.03 11.39 8.48
C ALA A 461 2.49 11.36 8.59
N LEU A 462 1.85 12.50 8.89
CA LEU A 462 0.41 12.54 9.20
C LEU A 462 -0.51 12.19 8.02
N VAL A 463 -0.02 12.22 6.79
CA VAL A 463 -0.81 11.76 5.63
C VAL A 463 -0.74 10.24 5.43
N MET A 464 0.30 9.57 5.95
CA MET A 464 0.53 8.13 5.74
C MET A 464 -0.67 7.25 6.15
N PRO A 465 -1.37 7.48 7.28
CA PRO A 465 -2.58 6.72 7.64
C PRO A 465 -3.80 7.03 6.77
N ILE A 466 -3.76 8.06 5.91
CA ILE A 466 -4.92 8.59 5.19
C ILE A 466 -4.95 8.13 3.73
N TYR A 467 -3.86 8.35 2.96
CA TYR A 467 -3.83 8.09 1.52
C TYR A 467 -3.61 6.59 1.17
N GLU A 468 -3.79 6.23 -0.10
CA GLU A 468 -3.70 4.85 -0.62
C GLU A 468 -4.58 3.83 0.13
N GLY A 469 -5.73 4.31 0.61
CA GLY A 469 -6.64 3.61 1.50
C GLY A 469 -6.26 3.77 2.96
N THR A 470 -7.17 4.39 3.73
CA THR A 470 -6.92 4.72 5.14
C THR A 470 -6.57 3.48 5.98
N SER A 471 -5.94 3.71 7.14
CA SER A 471 -5.68 2.64 8.12
C SER A 471 -6.94 1.82 8.43
N GLN A 472 -8.11 2.46 8.51
CA GLN A 472 -9.39 1.80 8.75
C GLN A 472 -9.83 0.93 7.57
N ILE A 473 -9.61 1.38 6.33
CA ILE A 473 -9.88 0.57 5.12
C ILE A 473 -8.97 -0.67 5.08
N GLN A 474 -7.67 -0.53 5.41
CA GLN A 474 -6.77 -1.68 5.53
C GLN A 474 -7.26 -2.66 6.61
N ALA A 475 -7.72 -2.14 7.75
CA ALA A 475 -8.27 -2.94 8.84
C ALA A 475 -9.52 -3.72 8.42
N LEU A 476 -10.46 -3.08 7.73
CA LEU A 476 -11.66 -3.73 7.20
C LEU A 476 -11.33 -4.80 6.16
N MET A 477 -10.34 -4.55 5.28
CA MET A 477 -9.89 -5.54 4.30
C MET A 477 -9.26 -6.76 4.99
N ALA A 478 -8.35 -6.55 5.94
CA ALA A 478 -7.70 -7.63 6.68
C ALA A 478 -8.72 -8.43 7.52
N MET A 479 -9.66 -7.76 8.18
CA MET A 479 -10.75 -8.40 8.91
C MET A 479 -11.61 -9.27 7.97
N LYS A 480 -12.09 -8.73 6.86
CA LYS A 480 -12.91 -9.46 5.88
C LYS A 480 -12.20 -10.70 5.35
N ASP A 481 -10.94 -10.57 4.97
CA ASP A 481 -10.16 -11.69 4.43
C ASP A 481 -9.89 -12.77 5.51
N THR A 482 -9.59 -12.36 6.74
CA THR A 482 -9.32 -13.26 7.87
C THR A 482 -10.58 -14.02 8.27
N LEU A 483 -11.66 -13.32 8.60
CA LEU A 483 -12.90 -13.96 9.05
C LEU A 483 -13.56 -14.78 7.93
N GLY A 484 -13.58 -14.25 6.71
CA GLY A 484 -14.05 -14.98 5.53
C GLY A 484 -13.24 -16.25 5.22
N GLY A 485 -11.93 -16.22 5.48
CA GLY A 485 -11.05 -17.39 5.38
C GLY A 485 -11.38 -18.49 6.41
N ILE A 486 -11.70 -18.09 7.64
CA ILE A 486 -12.10 -19.00 8.73
C ILE A 486 -13.44 -19.65 8.40
N LEU A 487 -14.43 -18.85 8.00
CA LEU A 487 -15.76 -19.35 7.63
C LEU A 487 -15.71 -20.37 6.48
N LYS A 488 -14.80 -20.19 5.54
CA LYS A 488 -14.60 -21.14 4.42
C LYS A 488 -13.89 -22.43 4.84
N ARG A 489 -13.02 -22.41 5.86
CA ARG A 489 -12.17 -23.55 6.29
C ARG A 489 -12.11 -23.68 7.82
N PRO A 490 -13.23 -23.89 8.51
CA PRO A 490 -13.28 -23.89 9.98
C PRO A 490 -12.43 -25.00 10.60
N ARG A 491 -12.34 -26.20 9.99
CA ARG A 491 -11.50 -27.30 10.49
C ARG A 491 -10.01 -26.94 10.50
N ALA A 492 -9.52 -26.33 9.41
CA ALA A 492 -8.12 -25.89 9.33
C ALA A 492 -7.80 -24.81 10.37
N PHE A 493 -8.74 -23.93 10.67
CA PHE A 493 -8.60 -22.93 11.72
C PHE A 493 -8.47 -23.57 13.11
N VAL A 494 -9.35 -24.51 13.46
CA VAL A 494 -9.27 -25.24 14.75
C VAL A 494 -7.95 -26.00 14.89
N GLN A 495 -7.47 -26.62 13.81
CA GLN A 495 -6.15 -27.28 13.80
C GLN A 495 -5.02 -26.27 14.04
N LYS A 496 -5.03 -25.12 13.37
CA LYS A 496 -4.02 -24.06 13.58
C LYS A 496 -4.02 -23.57 15.03
N LEU A 497 -5.19 -23.35 15.61
CA LEU A 497 -5.32 -22.95 17.02
C LEU A 497 -4.77 -24.02 17.99
N GLY A 498 -5.12 -25.28 17.76
CA GLY A 498 -4.59 -26.41 18.55
C GLY A 498 -3.06 -26.50 18.44
N GLN A 499 -2.50 -26.39 17.25
CA GLN A 499 -1.06 -26.38 17.01
C GLN A 499 -0.35 -25.21 17.70
N ALA A 500 -0.91 -23.99 17.62
CA ALA A 500 -0.34 -22.81 18.28
C ALA A 500 -0.31 -23.00 19.82
N ARG A 501 -1.41 -23.47 20.41
CA ARG A 501 -1.49 -23.77 21.84
C ARG A 501 -0.48 -24.87 22.25
N TRP A 502 -0.37 -25.95 21.46
CA TRP A 502 0.60 -27.00 21.72
C TRP A 502 2.04 -26.48 21.65
N ARG A 503 2.42 -25.80 20.59
CA ARG A 503 3.76 -25.22 20.42
C ARG A 503 4.11 -24.21 21.51
N SER A 504 3.14 -23.47 22.04
CA SER A 504 3.36 -22.50 23.11
C SER A 504 3.89 -23.11 24.42
N VAL A 505 3.74 -24.42 24.61
CA VAL A 505 4.22 -25.17 25.79
C VAL A 505 5.29 -26.21 25.43
N SER A 506 5.26 -26.80 24.24
CA SER A 506 6.09 -27.94 23.85
C SER A 506 7.32 -27.60 23.02
N ALA A 507 7.37 -26.44 22.35
CA ALA A 507 8.52 -26.04 21.54
C ALA A 507 9.79 -25.95 22.41
N ARG A 508 10.93 -26.42 21.87
CA ARG A 508 12.20 -26.43 22.61
C ARG A 508 12.80 -25.02 22.76
N ASP A 509 12.73 -24.23 21.71
CA ASP A 509 13.23 -22.84 21.71
C ASP A 509 12.28 -21.91 22.49
N GLY A 510 12.84 -21.07 23.36
CA GLY A 510 12.09 -20.13 24.17
C GLY A 510 11.36 -19.06 23.34
N LEU A 511 12.00 -18.55 22.29
CA LEU A 511 11.41 -17.57 21.39
C LEU A 511 10.30 -18.18 20.55
N GLU A 512 10.46 -19.42 20.08
CA GLU A 512 9.40 -20.16 19.40
C GLU A 512 8.15 -20.32 20.30
N ARG A 513 8.34 -20.64 21.61
CA ARG A 513 7.21 -20.68 22.55
C ARG A 513 6.52 -19.33 22.69
N ARG A 514 7.30 -18.23 22.74
CA ARG A 514 6.75 -16.86 22.83
C ARG A 514 5.92 -16.52 21.58
N VAL A 515 6.46 -16.76 20.38
CA VAL A 515 5.73 -16.55 19.12
C VAL A 515 4.45 -17.38 19.07
N ALA A 516 4.51 -18.65 19.48
CA ALA A 516 3.34 -19.54 19.52
C ALA A 516 2.26 -19.06 20.50
N ARG A 517 2.63 -18.47 21.66
CA ARG A 517 1.68 -17.83 22.59
C ARG A 517 1.00 -16.62 21.94
N LEU A 518 1.76 -15.77 21.24
CA LEU A 518 1.21 -14.64 20.52
C LEU A 518 0.24 -15.10 19.43
N GLN A 519 0.59 -16.12 18.66
CA GLN A 519 -0.30 -16.77 17.69
C GLN A 519 -1.59 -17.31 18.33
N ALA A 520 -1.49 -17.95 19.48
CA ALA A 520 -2.65 -18.49 20.19
C ALA A 520 -3.61 -17.36 20.65
N LEU A 521 -3.09 -16.23 21.12
CA LEU A 521 -3.89 -15.04 21.46
C LEU A 521 -4.57 -14.43 20.23
N SER A 522 -3.83 -14.27 19.13
CA SER A 522 -4.37 -13.78 17.87
C SER A 522 -5.52 -14.66 17.36
N LEU A 523 -5.30 -15.97 17.31
CA LEU A 523 -6.34 -16.94 16.91
C LEU A 523 -7.54 -16.96 17.86
N SER A 524 -7.33 -16.73 19.16
CA SER A 524 -8.42 -16.60 20.13
C SER A 524 -9.28 -15.36 19.88
N ALA A 525 -8.66 -14.21 19.57
CA ALA A 525 -9.39 -12.99 19.17
C ALA A 525 -10.22 -13.22 17.89
N GLN A 526 -9.61 -13.85 16.88
CA GLN A 526 -10.30 -14.21 15.63
C GLN A 526 -11.47 -15.17 15.90
N GLN A 527 -11.28 -16.18 16.76
CA GLN A 527 -12.35 -17.12 17.16
C GLN A 527 -13.52 -16.39 17.80
N HIS A 528 -13.23 -15.45 18.72
CA HIS A 528 -14.26 -14.65 19.38
C HIS A 528 -15.10 -13.88 18.35
N LEU A 529 -14.46 -13.13 17.45
CA LEU A 529 -15.15 -12.33 16.44
C LEU A 529 -15.98 -13.20 15.48
N VAL A 530 -15.44 -14.32 14.99
CA VAL A 530 -16.19 -15.24 14.12
C VAL A 530 -17.40 -15.85 14.83
N THR A 531 -17.25 -16.25 16.09
CA THR A 531 -18.33 -16.84 16.88
C THR A 531 -19.46 -15.83 17.10
N ARG A 532 -19.10 -14.57 17.42
CA ARG A 532 -20.09 -13.48 17.59
C ARG A 532 -20.78 -13.14 16.27
N THR A 533 -20.02 -13.00 15.18
CA THR A 533 -20.59 -12.78 13.83
C THR A 533 -21.57 -13.89 13.44
N ALA A 534 -21.22 -15.14 13.71
CA ALA A 534 -22.12 -16.28 13.45
C ALA A 534 -23.38 -16.24 14.34
N ALA A 535 -23.24 -15.87 15.62
CA ALA A 535 -24.37 -15.74 16.54
C ALA A 535 -25.31 -14.60 16.14
N ASP A 536 -24.76 -13.46 15.71
CA ASP A 536 -25.54 -12.30 15.21
C ASP A 536 -26.30 -12.68 13.93
N LYS A 537 -25.66 -13.44 13.02
CA LYS A 537 -26.30 -13.99 11.84
C LYS A 537 -27.45 -14.93 12.17
N LEU A 538 -27.25 -15.84 13.12
CA LEU A 538 -28.31 -16.76 13.55
C LEU A 538 -29.50 -16.01 14.17
N ARG A 539 -29.26 -14.99 14.97
CA ARG A 539 -30.32 -14.14 15.53
C ARG A 539 -31.13 -13.45 14.44
N SER A 540 -30.48 -12.98 13.39
CA SER A 540 -31.15 -12.35 12.25
C SER A 540 -32.02 -13.29 11.41
N LEU A 541 -31.87 -14.62 11.56
CA LEU A 541 -32.73 -15.60 10.90
C LEU A 541 -34.11 -15.72 11.54
N GLY A 542 -34.28 -15.24 12.79
CA GLY A 542 -35.59 -15.22 13.45
C GLY A 542 -36.67 -14.45 12.65
N ASP A 543 -36.24 -13.49 11.86
CA ASP A 543 -37.09 -12.67 11.01
C ASP A 543 -37.30 -13.25 9.59
N VAL A 544 -36.67 -14.39 9.27
CA VAL A 544 -36.68 -15.00 7.93
C VAL A 544 -37.48 -16.30 7.96
N PRO A 545 -38.43 -16.53 7.02
CA PRO A 545 -39.12 -17.82 6.91
C PRO A 545 -38.11 -18.97 6.73
N VAL A 546 -38.40 -20.14 7.34
CA VAL A 546 -37.50 -21.32 7.38
C VAL A 546 -37.02 -21.73 5.96
N GLN A 547 -37.88 -21.58 4.94
CA GLN A 547 -37.54 -21.86 3.53
C GLN A 547 -36.45 -20.94 2.97
N GLY A 548 -36.24 -19.74 3.54
CA GLY A 548 -35.19 -18.77 3.17
C GLY A 548 -33.84 -18.96 3.88
N TRP A 549 -33.78 -19.76 4.95
CA TRP A 549 -32.61 -19.87 5.81
C TRP A 549 -31.34 -20.30 5.06
N ARG A 550 -31.46 -21.24 4.12
CA ARG A 550 -30.30 -21.68 3.32
C ARG A 550 -29.71 -20.53 2.50
N LYS A 551 -30.56 -19.70 1.90
CA LYS A 551 -30.16 -18.54 1.10
C LYS A 551 -29.56 -17.45 2.01
N ALA A 552 -30.23 -17.15 3.11
CA ALA A 552 -29.78 -16.18 4.11
C ALA A 552 -28.41 -16.54 4.71
N LEU A 553 -28.18 -17.82 5.06
CA LEU A 553 -26.91 -18.30 5.60
C LEU A 553 -25.77 -18.34 4.58
N THR A 554 -26.06 -18.51 3.29
CA THR A 554 -25.01 -18.71 2.28
C THR A 554 -24.75 -17.48 1.39
N LYS A 555 -25.75 -16.63 1.17
CA LYS A 555 -25.65 -15.53 0.18
C LYS A 555 -26.07 -14.15 0.71
N GLU A 556 -26.90 -14.07 1.75
CA GLU A 556 -27.48 -12.81 2.25
C GLU A 556 -26.84 -12.40 3.58
N TRP A 557 -25.53 -12.13 3.55
CA TRP A 557 -24.84 -11.52 4.69
C TRP A 557 -24.96 -9.99 4.61
N ASP A 558 -25.51 -9.38 5.65
CA ASP A 558 -25.52 -7.93 5.79
C ASP A 558 -24.26 -7.47 6.54
N PRO A 559 -23.33 -6.78 5.88
CA PRO A 559 -22.10 -6.35 6.53
C PRO A 559 -22.36 -5.47 7.76
N LYS A 560 -23.36 -4.58 7.70
CA LYS A 560 -23.65 -3.61 8.77
C LYS A 560 -24.26 -4.28 10.01
N ARG A 561 -25.07 -5.29 9.82
CA ARG A 561 -25.74 -6.00 10.91
C ARG A 561 -24.93 -7.17 11.43
N ASP A 562 -24.51 -8.04 10.51
CA ASP A 562 -23.93 -9.35 10.88
C ASP A 562 -22.46 -9.22 11.32
N PHE A 563 -21.74 -8.17 10.88
CA PHE A 563 -20.31 -7.95 11.17
C PHE A 563 -20.06 -6.72 12.07
N ALA A 564 -21.06 -6.12 12.67
CA ALA A 564 -20.93 -4.86 13.40
C ALA A 564 -19.84 -4.90 14.49
N LEU A 565 -19.79 -5.94 15.31
CA LEU A 565 -18.75 -6.10 16.34
C LEU A 565 -17.35 -6.30 15.70
N ALA A 566 -17.26 -7.10 14.64
CA ALA A 566 -16.00 -7.30 13.96
C ALA A 566 -15.49 -6.02 13.30
N MET A 567 -16.37 -5.22 12.70
CA MET A 567 -16.02 -3.91 12.14
C MET A 567 -15.57 -2.92 13.21
N LEU A 568 -16.24 -2.89 14.38
CA LEU A 568 -15.84 -2.05 15.51
C LEU A 568 -14.41 -2.37 15.99
N HIS A 569 -14.04 -3.65 15.97
CA HIS A 569 -12.73 -4.11 16.41
C HIS A 569 -11.72 -4.35 15.27
N ALA A 570 -12.04 -3.95 14.03
CA ALA A 570 -11.19 -4.23 12.86
C ALA A 570 -9.77 -3.67 13.03
N GLU A 571 -9.63 -2.47 13.59
CA GLU A 571 -8.33 -1.84 13.80
C GLU A 571 -7.51 -2.53 14.91
N ARG A 572 -8.15 -2.98 15.98
CA ARG A 572 -7.52 -3.81 17.01
C ARG A 572 -7.08 -5.17 16.44
N LEU A 573 -7.92 -5.77 15.62
CA LEU A 573 -7.61 -7.04 14.97
C LEU A 573 -6.43 -6.93 14.01
N ILE A 574 -6.41 -5.91 13.13
CA ILE A 574 -5.29 -5.76 12.18
C ILE A 574 -3.98 -5.52 12.91
N ARG A 575 -3.99 -4.80 14.05
CA ARG A 575 -2.80 -4.61 14.87
C ARG A 575 -2.29 -5.94 15.44
N ILE A 576 -3.17 -6.79 15.97
CA ILE A 576 -2.80 -8.13 16.43
C ILE A 576 -2.24 -8.96 15.28
N LEU A 577 -2.89 -8.95 14.11
CA LEU A 577 -2.45 -9.69 12.93
C LEU A 577 -1.08 -9.23 12.41
N ALA A 578 -0.81 -7.92 12.49
CA ALA A 578 0.48 -7.36 12.10
C ALA A 578 1.59 -7.76 13.09
N ASP A 579 1.32 -7.66 14.40
CA ASP A 579 2.25 -8.11 15.44
C ASP A 579 2.57 -9.61 15.34
N GLU A 580 1.55 -10.46 15.04
CA GLU A 580 1.72 -11.89 14.77
C GLU A 580 2.57 -12.11 13.51
N ALA A 581 2.27 -11.43 12.41
CA ALA A 581 2.97 -11.59 11.15
C ALA A 581 4.45 -11.23 11.28
N VAL A 582 4.77 -10.10 11.91
CA VAL A 582 6.15 -9.69 12.17
C VAL A 582 6.88 -10.72 13.04
N ALA A 583 6.25 -11.19 14.12
CA ALA A 583 6.87 -12.21 15.00
C ALA A 583 7.15 -13.52 14.25
N GLU A 584 6.23 -13.96 13.35
CA GLU A 584 6.45 -15.13 12.48
C GLU A 584 7.65 -14.91 11.54
N LEU A 585 7.73 -13.75 10.89
CA LEU A 585 8.81 -13.43 9.95
C LEU A 585 10.17 -13.30 10.65
N LEU A 586 10.22 -12.64 11.79
CA LEU A 586 11.46 -12.52 12.56
C LEU A 586 11.90 -13.88 13.14
N LEU A 587 10.99 -14.78 13.45
CA LEU A 587 11.34 -16.15 13.84
C LEU A 587 11.90 -16.94 12.64
N GLU A 588 11.32 -16.80 11.45
CA GLU A 588 11.86 -17.38 10.21
C GLU A 588 13.30 -16.86 9.98
N GLN A 589 13.53 -15.55 10.09
CA GLN A 589 14.86 -14.93 9.96
C GLN A 589 15.83 -15.40 11.06
N ALA A 590 15.41 -15.38 12.33
CA ALA A 590 16.26 -15.78 13.46
C ALA A 590 16.66 -17.28 13.43
N THR A 591 15.85 -18.11 12.78
CA THR A 591 16.16 -19.52 12.56
C THR A 591 17.25 -19.71 11.50
N ALA A 592 17.18 -18.95 10.40
CA ALA A 592 18.17 -19.00 9.34
C ALA A 592 19.44 -18.20 9.69
N HIS A 593 19.30 -17.09 10.40
CA HIS A 593 20.32 -16.10 10.71
C HIS A 593 20.34 -15.79 12.21
N PRO A 594 21.15 -16.47 13.03
CA PRO A 594 21.17 -16.33 14.49
C PRO A 594 21.38 -14.90 15.00
N GLN A 595 22.05 -14.02 14.25
CA GLN A 595 22.22 -12.60 14.56
C GLN A 595 20.88 -11.82 14.63
N ARG A 596 19.81 -12.35 14.06
CA ARG A 596 18.46 -11.73 14.09
C ARG A 596 17.65 -12.11 15.35
N ARG A 597 18.18 -12.96 16.24
CA ARG A 597 17.47 -13.39 17.46
C ARG A 597 17.19 -12.24 18.42
N ASP A 598 18.14 -11.34 18.59
CA ASP A 598 17.99 -10.16 19.43
C ASP A 598 16.83 -9.26 18.97
N LEU A 599 16.70 -9.04 17.66
CA LEU A 599 15.57 -8.29 17.10
C LEU A 599 14.23 -8.96 17.40
N LEU A 600 14.13 -10.28 17.24
CA LEU A 600 12.90 -11.01 17.59
C LEU A 600 12.56 -10.87 19.08
N GLU A 601 13.55 -10.95 19.96
CA GLU A 601 13.36 -10.82 21.40
C GLU A 601 12.83 -9.43 21.77
N ARG A 602 13.50 -8.37 21.29
CA ARG A 602 13.06 -6.98 21.50
C ARG A 602 11.65 -6.72 20.95
N TRP A 603 11.32 -7.28 19.78
CA TRP A 603 9.96 -7.19 19.23
C TRP A 603 8.94 -7.85 20.13
N LEU A 604 9.19 -9.09 20.59
CA LEU A 604 8.28 -9.84 21.44
C LEU A 604 8.06 -9.19 22.80
N ASP A 605 9.08 -8.55 23.38
CA ASP A 605 8.97 -7.82 24.66
C ASP A 605 7.91 -6.71 24.59
N ARG A 606 7.68 -6.13 23.43
CA ARG A 606 6.70 -5.07 23.18
C ARG A 606 5.38 -5.60 22.60
N ALA A 607 5.43 -6.61 21.74
CA ALA A 607 4.24 -7.17 21.08
C ALA A 607 3.37 -8.01 22.02
N GLU A 608 3.97 -8.84 22.89
CA GLU A 608 3.20 -9.70 23.79
C GLU A 608 2.25 -8.92 24.73
N PRO A 609 2.69 -7.89 25.48
CA PRO A 609 1.78 -7.12 26.33
C PRO A 609 0.73 -6.35 25.50
N ARG A 610 1.11 -5.81 24.34
CA ARG A 610 0.19 -5.08 23.44
C ARG A 610 -0.91 -6.01 22.90
N VAL A 611 -0.55 -7.17 22.37
CA VAL A 611 -1.52 -8.17 21.85
C VAL A 611 -2.45 -8.65 22.95
N ARG A 612 -1.96 -8.83 24.19
CA ARG A 612 -2.78 -9.21 25.33
C ARG A 612 -3.84 -8.15 25.66
N SER A 613 -3.44 -6.88 25.70
CA SER A 613 -4.37 -5.77 25.93
C SER A 613 -5.43 -5.67 24.82
N LEU A 614 -5.00 -5.73 23.56
CA LEU A 614 -5.93 -5.69 22.41
C LEU A 614 -6.87 -6.89 22.37
N HIS A 615 -6.40 -8.08 22.73
CA HIS A 615 -7.24 -9.27 22.87
C HIS A 615 -8.32 -9.06 23.93
N GLU A 616 -7.96 -8.52 25.11
CA GLU A 616 -8.91 -8.23 26.18
C GLU A 616 -9.95 -7.22 25.72
N GLU A 617 -9.54 -6.12 25.06
CA GLU A 617 -10.48 -5.16 24.50
C GLU A 617 -11.46 -5.79 23.51
N ILE A 618 -10.98 -6.61 22.58
CA ILE A 618 -11.84 -7.29 21.58
C ILE A 618 -12.87 -8.21 22.27
N THR A 619 -12.48 -8.87 23.34
CA THR A 619 -13.32 -9.90 23.96
C THR A 619 -14.28 -9.36 25.02
N THR A 620 -14.05 -8.15 25.54
CA THR A 620 -14.79 -7.61 26.69
C THR A 620 -15.52 -6.29 26.41
N THR A 621 -15.29 -5.64 25.25
CA THR A 621 -15.85 -4.31 24.98
C THR A 621 -16.68 -4.27 23.69
N GLY A 622 -17.36 -3.13 23.45
CA GLY A 622 -18.04 -2.82 22.18
C GLY A 622 -19.55 -2.92 22.21
N GLU A 623 -20.14 -3.82 22.98
CA GLU A 623 -21.60 -4.05 22.97
C GLU A 623 -22.41 -2.79 23.33
N ARG A 624 -21.98 -2.05 24.34
CA ARG A 624 -22.65 -0.81 24.77
C ARG A 624 -22.65 0.24 23.66
N LEU A 625 -21.57 0.36 22.90
CA LEU A 625 -21.49 1.33 21.80
C LEU A 625 -22.39 0.89 20.64
N LEU A 626 -22.33 -0.37 20.26
CA LEU A 626 -23.16 -0.92 19.20
C LEU A 626 -24.66 -0.76 19.50
N ALA A 627 -25.07 -1.00 20.74
CA ALA A 627 -26.46 -0.80 21.16
C ALA A 627 -26.92 0.68 21.01
N ARG A 628 -25.98 1.65 21.11
CA ARG A 628 -26.30 3.07 20.94
C ARG A 628 -26.38 3.54 19.49
N ILE A 629 -25.61 2.95 18.60
CA ILE A 629 -25.53 3.33 17.18
C ILE A 629 -26.43 2.48 16.29
N SER A 630 -26.96 1.36 16.79
CA SER A 630 -27.98 0.59 16.07
C SER A 630 -29.25 1.44 15.98
N PRO A 631 -29.91 1.55 14.80
CA PRO A 631 -31.19 2.20 14.69
C PRO A 631 -32.18 1.53 15.67
N ALA A 632 -32.85 2.32 16.50
CA ALA A 632 -33.98 1.79 17.28
C ALA A 632 -34.96 1.12 16.32
N ALA A 633 -35.35 -0.11 16.60
CA ALA A 633 -36.42 -0.76 15.85
C ALA A 633 -37.62 0.19 15.83
N PRO A 634 -38.30 0.41 14.67
CA PRO A 634 -39.50 1.22 14.63
C PRO A 634 -40.46 0.67 15.67
N PRO A 635 -41.12 1.54 16.47
CA PRO A 635 -42.07 1.07 17.46
C PRO A 635 -43.11 0.19 16.77
N ALA A 636 -43.37 -0.98 17.36
CA ALA A 636 -44.38 -1.89 16.86
C ALA A 636 -45.68 -1.10 16.65
N PRO A 637 -46.40 -1.28 15.53
CA PRO A 637 -47.66 -0.59 15.32
C PRO A 637 -48.56 -0.86 16.53
N SER A 638 -48.95 0.21 17.22
CA SER A 638 -49.83 0.11 18.38
C SER A 638 -51.16 -0.53 17.93
N ALA A 639 -51.42 -1.73 18.40
CA ALA A 639 -52.67 -2.40 18.24
C ALA A 639 -53.73 -1.72 19.17
N THR A 640 -54.15 -0.52 18.79
CA THR A 640 -55.34 0.11 19.36
C THR A 640 -56.01 0.98 18.30
N GLY A 641 -56.84 0.36 17.56
CA GLY A 641 -57.81 0.98 16.66
C GLY A 641 -59.09 0.18 16.74
N THR A 642 -59.86 0.38 17.83
CA THR A 642 -61.26 0.00 17.86
C THR A 642 -62.01 0.77 16.76
N PRO A 643 -62.88 0.15 15.96
CA PRO A 643 -63.63 0.87 14.94
C PRO A 643 -64.70 1.74 15.63
N GLY A 644 -64.44 3.03 15.64
CA GLY A 644 -65.47 4.03 16.00
C GLY A 644 -66.56 4.08 14.95
N THR A 645 -67.74 3.86 15.39
CA THR A 645 -69.01 3.97 14.71
C THR A 645 -69.18 5.34 14.03
N ILE A 646 -69.41 5.32 12.73
CA ILE A 646 -69.89 6.50 11.97
C ILE A 646 -71.30 6.82 12.42
N ALA A 647 -71.54 7.96 13.07
CA ALA A 647 -72.82 8.59 13.17
C ALA A 647 -72.84 9.73 12.15
N ALA A 648 -73.90 9.71 11.35
CA ALA A 648 -74.24 10.75 10.39
C ALA A 648 -74.70 12.03 11.11
N GLU A 649 -74.23 13.18 10.69
CA GLU A 649 -74.96 14.39 10.34
C GLU A 649 -74.03 15.27 9.45
#